data_4b09503b0a75dc4c93d30bbb393a2c96
#
_entry.id   4b09503b0a75dc4c93d30bbb393a2c96
#
_cell.length_a   1.000
_cell.length_b   1.000
_cell.length_c   1.000
_cell.angle_alpha   90.00
_cell.angle_beta   90.00
_cell.angle_gamma   90.00
#
_symmetry.space_group_name_H-M   'P 1'
#
loop_
_entity.id
_entity.type
_entity.pdbx_description
1 polymer ?
#
loop_
_entity_poly.entity_id
_entity_poly.type
_entity_poly.pdbx_seq_one_letter_code
_entity_poly.pdbx_strand_id
1 'polypeptide(L)'
;MSSHSTQLFLSAPPLTLRPTTSSFSAFNQPKYLSGVWLFGANDKRDFRSKCSAVSKSRTQEYADVLQNGLPVIKWHEIVEDDIEGDEAPADFGQINKIKQHVETITSMVESMDDGEITISAYDTAWVALVEDVEGSGLPQFPSSLQWIANNQLPDGSWGDSEIITAHDRIINTIACVVALKSWNVHPDKCEKGMTYFKENISKLGNENAEHMPIGFEVAFPSVLEMARSLNLEVPDDCAVLHEIYAMRDLKLTRIPREIMHKVPTTLLHSLEGMAGLDWEKLLKLQSQDGSFLFSPASTAYALMQTKNPNCMNYLSKAVHKFNGGVPNVYPVDLFEHVWVVDRLQRLGISRYFKPQLKECINYVSRYWTEKGICWARNSEVQDIDDTAMAFRLLRLHGHQVSPDVFKHFKKGNEFICFAGQSTQAVTGMYNLLRASQVMFPGETILEEAKDFSTKFLREKQASNELLDKWIITKDLPGEVGYALDVPWYASLPRLETRFYIQQYGGRDDVWIGKTLYRMPYVNNNLYLDLAKLDYNNCQALHLIEWDSIQKWYAECKLENYGLSTRSLLMAYFVAASSIFEPERANERLAWAKTTSLIETIGSHFREGTSEQRKAFVHEFKIRKMNTNKKGQGLIETLLTTLHCLSLDAMVAHGQDISHPLRQAWEKWLLKWQEKGDVHQDEAELLVEMINQTAGLLPSDGLLLSSPEHEQLFKITNKVCNKLRCYQNQNHKVNENGSYMKTTQEIEPEMQQLVQMVLQKPLDGAIESSIKQTFFAVARSFYYSACSDPGTINGHLTKVLFERVF
;
A
#
# COMPACT_ATOMS: atom_id res chain seq x y z
N MET A 1 -16.66 -14.11 -50.10
CA MET A 1 -18.08 -14.41 -49.94
C MET A 1 -18.45 -13.97 -48.54
N SER A 2 -19.29 -12.98 -48.49
CA SER A 2 -19.71 -12.21 -47.32
C SER A 2 -20.53 -13.04 -46.33
N SER A 3 -20.27 -12.89 -45.04
CA SER A 3 -21.24 -13.25 -44.02
C SER A 3 -21.43 -12.05 -43.09
N HIS A 4 -22.64 -11.56 -43.07
CA HIS A 4 -23.15 -10.48 -42.24
C HIS A 4 -23.21 -10.89 -40.76
N SER A 5 -22.62 -10.10 -39.90
CA SER A 5 -22.88 -10.12 -38.44
C SER A 5 -24.02 -9.15 -38.12
N THR A 6 -25.10 -9.68 -37.61
CA THR A 6 -26.26 -8.91 -37.17
C THR A 6 -26.02 -8.49 -35.71
N GLN A 7 -25.85 -7.19 -35.51
CA GLN A 7 -25.89 -6.55 -34.19
C GLN A 7 -27.34 -6.37 -33.75
N LEU A 8 -27.73 -6.92 -32.63
CA LEU A 8 -28.99 -6.62 -31.95
C LEU A 8 -28.73 -5.58 -30.86
N PHE A 9 -29.09 -4.36 -31.13
CA PHE A 9 -29.25 -3.30 -30.14
C PHE A 9 -30.60 -3.48 -29.44
N LEU A 10 -30.60 -3.62 -28.13
CA LEU A 10 -31.76 -3.40 -27.28
C LEU A 10 -31.53 -2.14 -26.44
N SER A 11 -32.08 -1.04 -26.96
CA SER A 11 -32.25 0.21 -26.27
C SER A 11 -33.60 0.19 -25.52
N ALA A 12 -33.59 0.41 -24.23
CA ALA A 12 -34.75 0.72 -23.43
C ALA A 12 -34.83 2.25 -23.21
N PRO A 13 -36.03 2.89 -23.29
CA PRO A 13 -36.15 4.33 -23.23
C PRO A 13 -36.10 4.87 -21.81
N PRO A 14 -35.69 6.13 -21.59
CA PRO A 14 -35.64 6.74 -20.28
C PRO A 14 -37.05 7.20 -19.85
N LEU A 15 -37.41 6.82 -18.61
CA LEU A 15 -38.61 7.38 -17.95
C LEU A 15 -38.25 8.77 -17.39
N THR A 16 -38.83 9.77 -18.03
CA THR A 16 -38.89 11.15 -17.53
C THR A 16 -39.94 11.27 -16.42
N LEU A 17 -39.50 11.57 -15.21
CA LEU A 17 -40.36 12.08 -14.17
C LEU A 17 -40.16 13.59 -14.04
N ARG A 18 -41.23 14.35 -14.27
CA ARG A 18 -41.29 15.79 -14.03
C ARG A 18 -41.34 16.08 -12.54
N PRO A 19 -40.75 17.18 -12.05
CA PRO A 19 -40.90 17.61 -10.69
C PRO A 19 -42.18 18.37 -10.49
N THR A 20 -42.96 18.00 -9.48
CA THR A 20 -44.02 18.85 -8.94
C THR A 20 -43.43 19.71 -7.83
N THR A 21 -43.50 20.99 -8.05
CA THR A 21 -43.23 22.04 -7.08
C THR A 21 -44.33 22.08 -6.02
N SER A 22 -43.94 22.03 -4.74
CA SER A 22 -44.71 22.63 -3.68
C SER A 22 -43.75 23.28 -2.66
N SER A 23 -43.85 24.58 -2.59
CA SER A 23 -43.29 25.49 -1.61
C SER A 23 -43.84 25.22 -0.21
N PHE A 24 -43.04 25.25 0.83
CA PHE A 24 -43.33 25.96 2.08
C PHE A 24 -42.07 26.02 3.00
N SER A 25 -41.70 27.26 3.19
CA SER A 25 -41.28 28.03 4.38
C SER A 25 -40.26 27.48 5.37
N ALA A 26 -39.28 28.33 5.52
CA ALA A 26 -38.27 28.40 6.55
C ALA A 26 -38.76 28.30 7.99
N PHE A 27 -38.04 27.63 8.87
CA PHE A 27 -37.95 28.06 10.29
C PHE A 27 -36.62 27.59 10.92
N ASN A 28 -35.84 28.61 11.28
CA ASN A 28 -35.02 28.81 12.49
C ASN A 28 -34.13 27.75 13.08
N GLN A 29 -32.86 28.11 13.12
CA GLN A 29 -31.85 27.67 14.13
C GLN A 29 -32.30 28.08 15.56
N PRO A 30 -31.85 27.40 16.58
CA PRO A 30 -31.59 28.02 17.86
C PRO A 30 -30.11 28.01 18.28
N LYS A 31 -29.81 29.16 18.86
CA LYS A 31 -28.54 29.58 19.47
C LYS A 31 -28.19 28.80 20.73
N TYR A 32 -26.91 28.82 21.03
CA TYR A 32 -26.27 28.56 22.31
C TYR A 32 -27.02 28.94 23.55
N LEU A 33 -27.00 28.12 24.58
CA LEU A 33 -27.00 28.56 25.99
C LEU A 33 -26.21 27.58 26.87
N SER A 34 -25.23 28.15 27.54
CA SER A 34 -24.45 27.64 28.65
C SER A 34 -25.29 27.32 29.87
N GLY A 35 -25.03 26.21 30.56
CA GLY A 35 -25.60 25.92 31.86
C GLY A 35 -24.71 24.99 32.66
N VAL A 36 -24.06 25.58 33.65
CA VAL A 36 -23.31 24.90 34.72
C VAL A 36 -24.30 24.27 35.71
N TRP A 37 -24.11 22.99 36.05
CA TRP A 37 -24.51 22.44 37.32
C TRP A 37 -23.49 21.46 37.88
N LEU A 38 -23.13 21.74 39.15
CA LEU A 38 -22.26 20.95 40.03
C LEU A 38 -23.04 19.79 40.69
N PHE A 39 -22.32 18.85 41.14
CA PHE A 39 -22.47 17.86 42.24
C PHE A 39 -22.54 16.37 41.81
N GLY A 40 -21.56 15.65 42.40
CA GLY A 40 -21.74 14.35 43.01
C GLY A 40 -20.63 13.36 42.73
N ALA A 41 -19.69 13.23 43.68
CA ALA A 41 -18.61 12.26 43.68
C ALA A 41 -19.13 10.80 43.66
N ASN A 42 -18.52 9.93 42.87
CA ASN A 42 -18.11 8.62 43.35
C ASN A 42 -17.01 8.01 42.49
N ASP A 43 -16.06 7.50 43.18
CA ASP A 43 -14.74 6.99 42.89
C ASP A 43 -14.81 5.69 42.08
N LYS A 44 -14.28 5.67 40.84
CA LYS A 44 -13.69 4.48 40.22
C LYS A 44 -12.56 4.91 39.31
N ARG A 45 -11.35 4.56 39.71
CA ARG A 45 -10.08 4.86 39.09
C ARG A 45 -10.03 4.33 37.67
N ASP A 46 -9.96 5.24 36.72
CA ASP A 46 -9.74 4.91 35.32
C ASP A 46 -8.28 5.26 34.96
N PHE A 47 -7.49 4.22 34.70
CA PHE A 47 -6.04 4.29 34.46
C PHE A 47 -5.70 4.70 33.01
N ARG A 48 -6.67 5.11 32.20
CA ARG A 48 -6.49 5.39 30.77
C ARG A 48 -6.32 6.87 30.38
N SER A 49 -6.49 7.82 31.27
CA SER A 49 -6.50 9.24 30.88
C SER A 49 -5.18 10.00 31.05
N LYS A 50 -4.10 9.37 31.57
CA LYS A 50 -2.82 10.06 31.77
C LYS A 50 -1.81 10.00 30.64
N CYS A 51 -1.95 9.05 29.68
CA CYS A 51 -0.99 8.94 28.55
C CYS A 51 -1.29 9.87 27.36
N SER A 52 -2.52 10.37 27.19
CA SER A 52 -2.85 11.19 26.03
C SER A 52 -2.58 12.69 26.17
N ALA A 53 -2.44 13.19 27.40
CA ALA A 53 -2.17 14.60 27.69
C ALA A 53 -0.68 14.98 27.52
N VAL A 54 0.24 14.02 27.75
CA VAL A 54 1.69 14.27 27.67
C VAL A 54 2.17 14.28 26.20
N SER A 55 1.53 13.52 25.32
CA SER A 55 1.94 13.50 23.90
C SER A 55 1.50 14.75 23.12
N LYS A 56 0.38 15.38 23.51
CA LYS A 56 -0.11 16.61 22.83
C LYS A 56 0.73 17.85 23.15
N SER A 57 1.32 17.95 24.33
CA SER A 57 2.15 19.11 24.69
C SER A 57 3.51 19.10 23.98
N ARG A 58 4.13 17.92 23.80
CA ARG A 58 5.44 17.82 23.12
C ARG A 58 5.34 18.09 21.62
N THR A 59 4.27 17.65 20.97
CA THR A 59 4.07 17.89 19.53
C THR A 59 3.84 19.37 19.23
N GLN A 60 3.16 20.08 20.13
CA GLN A 60 2.91 21.51 20.01
C GLN A 60 4.21 22.32 20.21
N GLU A 61 5.04 21.94 21.17
CA GLU A 61 6.34 22.55 21.46
C GLU A 61 7.32 22.45 20.28
N TYR A 62 7.37 21.29 19.59
CA TYR A 62 8.17 21.11 18.37
C TYR A 62 7.65 21.93 17.17
N ALA A 63 6.34 22.08 17.03
CA ALA A 63 5.76 22.91 15.97
C ALA A 63 6.04 24.41 16.22
N ASP A 64 5.93 24.87 17.45
CA ASP A 64 6.21 26.26 17.83
C ASP A 64 7.69 26.62 17.70
N VAL A 65 8.56 25.66 17.96
CA VAL A 65 10.00 25.81 17.84
C VAL A 65 10.45 25.92 16.38
N LEU A 66 9.80 25.22 15.45
CA LEU A 66 10.06 25.34 14.01
C LEU A 66 9.60 26.69 13.44
N GLN A 67 8.66 27.39 14.10
CA GLN A 67 8.22 28.74 13.73
C GLN A 67 9.13 29.85 14.26
N ASN A 68 9.81 29.64 15.41
CA ASN A 68 10.57 30.68 16.12
C ASN A 68 12.09 30.54 16.05
N GLY A 69 12.63 29.62 15.29
CA GLY A 69 14.04 29.29 15.21
C GLY A 69 14.31 27.88 15.75
N LEU A 70 15.20 27.16 15.07
CA LEU A 70 15.47 25.76 15.40
C LEU A 70 16.17 25.65 16.78
N PRO A 71 15.71 24.81 17.68
CA PRO A 71 16.47 24.50 18.87
C PRO A 71 17.72 23.71 18.49
N VAL A 72 18.79 23.96 19.18
CA VAL A 72 19.91 23.04 19.25
C VAL A 72 19.42 21.85 20.07
N ILE A 73 18.99 20.77 19.41
CA ILE A 73 18.59 19.54 20.08
C ILE A 73 19.85 18.93 20.68
N LYS A 74 19.99 18.99 21.97
CA LYS A 74 21.04 18.31 22.69
C LYS A 74 20.61 16.88 22.93
N TRP A 75 21.23 15.96 22.24
CA TRP A 75 20.93 14.53 22.26
C TRP A 75 20.88 13.91 23.67
N HIS A 76 21.78 14.33 24.56
CA HIS A 76 21.81 13.85 25.93
C HIS A 76 20.58 14.27 26.77
N GLU A 77 19.88 15.35 26.44
CA GLU A 77 18.64 15.75 27.14
C GLU A 77 17.44 14.87 26.79
N ILE A 78 17.49 14.16 25.64
CA ILE A 78 16.40 13.25 25.19
C ILE A 78 16.59 11.84 25.79
N VAL A 79 17.83 11.46 26.12
CA VAL A 79 18.18 10.11 26.59
C VAL A 79 18.13 9.98 28.10
N GLU A 80 18.29 11.10 28.84
CA GLU A 80 18.39 11.07 30.31
C GLU A 80 17.05 10.94 31.05
N ASP A 81 15.92 11.24 30.40
CA ASP A 81 14.59 11.18 31.06
C ASP A 81 13.96 9.77 31.16
N ASP A 82 14.55 8.75 30.52
CA ASP A 82 13.99 7.37 30.48
C ASP A 82 14.89 6.28 31.10
N ILE A 83 15.98 6.63 31.83
CA ILE A 83 16.89 5.63 32.45
C ILE A 83 16.88 5.73 33.95
N GLU A 84 15.88 5.19 34.62
CA GLU A 84 15.99 4.58 35.94
C GLU A 84 15.76 3.06 35.78
N GLY A 85 16.86 2.32 35.67
CA GLY A 85 16.84 0.87 35.67
C GLY A 85 18.17 0.30 35.14
N ASP A 86 18.86 -0.48 35.93
CA ASP A 86 20.08 -1.26 35.62
C ASP A 86 19.81 -2.25 34.47
N GLU A 87 19.77 -1.79 33.21
CA GLU A 87 19.78 -2.65 32.02
C GLU A 87 20.93 -2.27 31.11
N ALA A 88 21.56 -3.33 30.52
CA ALA A 88 22.62 -3.24 29.51
C ALA A 88 22.23 -2.29 28.37
N PRO A 89 23.15 -1.66 27.63
CA PRO A 89 22.86 -0.59 26.68
C PRO A 89 21.74 -0.99 25.75
N ALA A 90 20.66 -0.20 25.73
CA ALA A 90 19.39 -0.42 25.04
C ALA A 90 19.51 -0.78 23.54
N ASP A 91 20.66 -0.49 22.96
CA ASP A 91 20.98 -0.67 21.55
C ASP A 91 21.10 -2.17 21.14
N PHE A 92 21.72 -3.00 21.98
CA PHE A 92 21.91 -4.44 21.67
C PHE A 92 20.58 -5.23 21.71
N GLY A 93 19.67 -4.86 22.60
CA GLY A 93 18.36 -5.52 22.71
C GLY A 93 17.46 -5.27 21.50
N GLN A 94 17.50 -4.08 20.91
CA GLN A 94 16.69 -3.73 19.73
C GLN A 94 17.24 -4.38 18.46
N ILE A 95 18.55 -4.39 18.27
CA ILE A 95 19.21 -5.05 17.13
C ILE A 95 18.92 -6.56 17.13
N ASN A 96 18.96 -7.21 18.29
CA ASN A 96 18.63 -8.63 18.40
C ASN A 96 17.17 -8.92 18.09
N LYS A 97 16.23 -8.05 18.50
CA LYS A 97 14.81 -8.18 18.14
C LYS A 97 14.59 -8.01 16.62
N ILE A 98 15.23 -7.02 16.00
CA ILE A 98 15.19 -6.85 14.54
C ILE A 98 15.66 -8.13 13.85
N LYS A 99 16.81 -8.69 14.26
CA LYS A 99 17.35 -9.93 13.69
C LYS A 99 16.39 -11.10 13.84
N GLN A 100 15.82 -11.29 15.02
CA GLN A 100 14.84 -12.35 15.29
C GLN A 100 13.59 -12.21 14.42
N HIS A 101 13.04 -10.98 14.30
CA HIS A 101 11.88 -10.74 13.43
C HIS A 101 12.20 -10.99 11.95
N VAL A 102 13.39 -10.57 11.49
CA VAL A 102 13.85 -10.84 10.12
C VAL A 102 13.95 -12.34 9.87
N GLU A 103 14.55 -13.12 10.76
CA GLU A 103 14.64 -14.58 10.63
C GLU A 103 13.25 -15.25 10.58
N THR A 104 12.33 -14.82 11.45
CA THR A 104 10.96 -15.34 11.47
C THR A 104 10.20 -15.01 10.20
N ILE A 105 10.25 -13.76 9.72
CA ILE A 105 9.57 -13.34 8.50
C ILE A 105 10.19 -14.03 7.28
N THR A 106 11.51 -14.19 7.23
CA THR A 106 12.19 -14.95 6.17
C THR A 106 11.63 -16.36 6.07
N SER A 107 11.55 -17.08 7.20
CA SER A 107 10.98 -18.44 7.25
C SER A 107 9.51 -18.46 6.81
N MET A 108 8.69 -17.46 7.21
CA MET A 108 7.31 -17.34 6.74
C MET A 108 7.23 -17.20 5.22
N VAL A 109 7.98 -16.26 4.65
CA VAL A 109 7.93 -15.99 3.20
C VAL A 109 8.45 -17.18 2.39
N GLU A 110 9.45 -17.88 2.88
CA GLU A 110 10.00 -19.10 2.24
C GLU A 110 9.06 -20.31 2.35
N SER A 111 8.12 -20.30 3.30
CA SER A 111 7.12 -21.36 3.47
C SER A 111 5.81 -21.11 2.74
N MET A 112 5.68 -19.98 2.03
CA MET A 112 4.49 -19.72 1.20
C MET A 112 4.37 -20.78 0.09
N ASP A 113 3.19 -21.37 -0.02
CA ASP A 113 2.87 -22.42 -1.00
C ASP A 113 1.56 -22.07 -1.71
N ASP A 114 0.48 -22.73 -1.37
CA ASP A 114 -0.86 -22.49 -1.91
C ASP A 114 -1.59 -21.32 -1.20
N GLY A 115 -0.93 -20.65 -0.27
CA GLY A 115 -1.43 -19.55 0.56
C GLY A 115 -1.98 -19.99 1.92
N GLU A 116 -1.77 -19.14 2.94
CA GLU A 116 -2.25 -19.35 4.32
C GLU A 116 -3.46 -18.45 4.61
N ILE A 117 -4.57 -19.08 4.96
CA ILE A 117 -5.86 -18.43 5.17
C ILE A 117 -6.63 -19.09 6.31
N THR A 118 -7.41 -18.32 7.06
CA THR A 118 -8.20 -18.83 8.17
C THR A 118 -9.37 -19.68 7.70
N ILE A 119 -9.76 -20.63 8.53
CA ILE A 119 -10.85 -21.58 8.25
C ILE A 119 -12.22 -20.88 8.38
N SER A 120 -13.13 -21.20 7.45
CA SER A 120 -14.52 -20.79 7.43
C SER A 120 -15.40 -21.88 8.03
N ALA A 121 -16.18 -21.54 9.05
CA ALA A 121 -17.14 -22.47 9.62
C ALA A 121 -18.29 -22.79 8.66
N TYR A 122 -18.74 -21.82 7.87
CA TYR A 122 -19.75 -21.97 6.83
C TYR A 122 -19.32 -22.95 5.73
N ASP A 123 -18.14 -22.77 5.17
CA ASP A 123 -17.64 -23.66 4.11
C ASP A 123 -17.33 -25.06 4.65
N THR A 124 -16.81 -25.15 5.87
CA THR A 124 -16.63 -26.44 6.57
C THR A 124 -17.96 -27.17 6.80
N ALA A 125 -19.04 -26.42 7.11
CA ALA A 125 -20.37 -27.00 7.25
C ALA A 125 -20.88 -27.60 5.94
N TRP A 126 -20.71 -26.92 4.79
CA TRP A 126 -21.05 -27.45 3.48
C TRP A 126 -20.27 -28.73 3.14
N VAL A 127 -18.97 -28.76 3.43
CA VAL A 127 -18.14 -29.95 3.25
C VAL A 127 -18.60 -31.10 4.15
N ALA A 128 -18.97 -30.81 5.42
CA ALA A 128 -19.47 -31.80 6.36
C ALA A 128 -20.83 -32.40 5.97
N LEU A 129 -21.63 -31.70 5.14
CA LEU A 129 -22.90 -32.18 4.62
C LEU A 129 -22.77 -33.22 3.51
N VAL A 130 -21.59 -33.39 2.92
CA VAL A 130 -21.37 -34.36 1.83
C VAL A 130 -21.51 -35.78 2.35
N GLU A 131 -22.47 -36.51 1.78
CA GLU A 131 -22.64 -37.95 2.00
C GLU A 131 -21.59 -38.75 1.23
N ASP A 132 -21.17 -39.88 1.79
CA ASP A 132 -20.26 -40.81 1.15
C ASP A 132 -20.70 -41.13 -0.28
N VAL A 133 -19.82 -40.87 -1.24
CA VAL A 133 -20.12 -41.04 -2.67
C VAL A 133 -20.39 -42.49 -3.06
N GLU A 134 -19.93 -43.48 -2.25
CA GLU A 134 -20.17 -44.91 -2.42
C GLU A 134 -21.52 -45.36 -1.86
N GLY A 135 -22.25 -44.45 -1.14
CA GLY A 135 -23.62 -44.71 -0.66
C GLY A 135 -23.69 -45.45 0.66
N SER A 136 -22.69 -45.35 1.53
CA SER A 136 -22.74 -45.96 2.88
C SER A 136 -23.73 -45.27 3.84
N GLY A 137 -24.25 -44.08 3.48
CA GLY A 137 -25.11 -43.27 4.36
C GLY A 137 -24.35 -42.59 5.51
N LEU A 138 -23.02 -42.54 5.44
CA LEU A 138 -22.14 -41.88 6.40
C LEU A 138 -21.60 -40.57 5.81
N PRO A 139 -21.10 -39.66 6.66
CA PRO A 139 -20.46 -38.44 6.14
C PRO A 139 -19.17 -38.76 5.40
N GLN A 140 -18.96 -38.14 4.21
CA GLN A 140 -17.76 -38.29 3.41
C GLN A 140 -16.52 -37.72 4.12
N PHE A 141 -16.70 -36.64 4.87
CA PHE A 141 -15.64 -35.95 5.60
C PHE A 141 -15.96 -35.87 7.12
N PRO A 142 -15.83 -36.98 7.87
CA PRO A 142 -16.14 -36.96 9.29
C PRO A 142 -15.23 -36.03 10.12
N SER A 143 -14.02 -35.77 9.66
CA SER A 143 -13.12 -34.79 10.27
C SER A 143 -13.67 -33.35 10.22
N SER A 144 -14.49 -33.02 9.21
CA SER A 144 -15.13 -31.69 9.14
C SER A 144 -16.25 -31.55 10.20
N LEU A 145 -17.01 -32.60 10.48
CA LEU A 145 -17.96 -32.60 11.61
C LEU A 145 -17.22 -32.45 12.94
N GLN A 146 -16.09 -33.14 13.11
CA GLN A 146 -15.29 -33.03 14.32
C GLN A 146 -14.72 -31.62 14.49
N TRP A 147 -14.27 -31.02 13.38
CA TRP A 147 -13.81 -29.64 13.41
C TRP A 147 -14.91 -28.67 13.86
N ILE A 148 -16.14 -28.80 13.32
CA ILE A 148 -17.28 -27.98 13.72
C ILE A 148 -17.54 -28.14 15.21
N ALA A 149 -17.57 -29.40 15.70
CA ALA A 149 -17.82 -29.68 17.10
C ALA A 149 -16.75 -29.06 18.02
N ASN A 150 -15.50 -29.03 17.62
CA ASN A 150 -14.38 -28.52 18.43
C ASN A 150 -14.24 -26.98 18.41
N ASN A 151 -14.86 -26.29 17.45
CA ASN A 151 -14.65 -24.84 17.22
C ASN A 151 -15.91 -24.00 17.51
N GLN A 152 -16.88 -24.53 18.28
CA GLN A 152 -17.97 -23.74 18.79
C GLN A 152 -17.45 -22.75 19.84
N LEU A 153 -17.82 -21.49 19.70
CA LEU A 153 -17.44 -20.42 20.62
C LEU A 153 -18.22 -20.55 21.96
N PRO A 154 -17.70 -19.90 23.04
CA PRO A 154 -18.34 -19.98 24.35
C PRO A 154 -19.80 -19.51 24.39
N ASP A 155 -20.18 -18.58 23.50
CA ASP A 155 -21.53 -18.05 23.36
C ASP A 155 -22.47 -18.97 22.55
N GLY A 156 -22.00 -20.13 22.12
CA GLY A 156 -22.74 -21.09 21.32
C GLY A 156 -22.68 -20.87 19.80
N SER A 157 -22.07 -19.81 19.33
CA SER A 157 -21.93 -19.46 17.90
C SER A 157 -20.68 -20.06 17.25
N TRP A 158 -20.57 -19.85 15.94
CA TRP A 158 -19.34 -20.06 15.14
C TRP A 158 -19.02 -18.80 14.33
N GLY A 159 -17.76 -18.57 13.99
CA GLY A 159 -17.26 -17.42 13.20
C GLY A 159 -15.97 -16.87 13.78
N ASP A 160 -15.56 -15.68 13.34
CA ASP A 160 -14.35 -15.02 13.84
C ASP A 160 -14.50 -14.68 15.34
N SER A 161 -13.49 -15.04 16.16
CA SER A 161 -13.56 -14.86 17.60
C SER A 161 -13.36 -13.42 18.07
N GLU A 162 -12.74 -12.57 17.25
CA GLU A 162 -12.31 -11.22 17.61
C GLU A 162 -13.23 -10.15 17.01
N ILE A 163 -13.63 -10.32 15.74
CA ILE A 163 -14.52 -9.39 15.05
C ILE A 163 -15.92 -10.00 14.96
N ILE A 164 -16.91 -9.28 15.44
CA ILE A 164 -18.31 -9.69 15.42
C ILE A 164 -19.05 -8.80 14.42
N THR A 165 -19.45 -9.42 13.29
CA THR A 165 -20.51 -8.90 12.44
C THR A 165 -21.68 -9.86 12.52
N ALA A 166 -22.92 -9.36 12.58
CA ALA A 166 -24.09 -10.21 12.76
C ALA A 166 -24.29 -11.13 11.56
N HIS A 167 -24.06 -10.61 10.34
CA HIS A 167 -24.15 -11.40 9.12
C HIS A 167 -23.20 -12.61 9.12
N ASP A 168 -21.91 -12.39 9.42
CA ASP A 168 -20.91 -13.47 9.46
C ASP A 168 -21.24 -14.49 10.56
N ARG A 169 -21.48 -13.99 11.77
CA ARG A 169 -21.70 -14.87 12.93
C ARG A 169 -22.96 -15.72 12.79
N ILE A 170 -24.03 -15.16 12.25
CA ILE A 170 -25.32 -15.83 12.09
C ILE A 170 -25.25 -16.90 10.99
N ILE A 171 -24.66 -16.60 9.82
CA ILE A 171 -24.56 -17.57 8.73
C ILE A 171 -23.66 -18.76 9.10
N ASN A 172 -22.50 -18.48 9.73
CA ASN A 172 -21.62 -19.53 10.23
C ASN A 172 -22.34 -20.45 11.24
N THR A 173 -23.07 -19.84 12.19
CA THR A 173 -23.76 -20.57 13.25
C THR A 173 -24.86 -21.48 12.71
N ILE A 174 -25.77 -20.95 11.88
CA ILE A 174 -26.86 -21.76 11.37
C ILE A 174 -26.36 -22.85 10.41
N ALA A 175 -25.34 -22.61 9.61
CA ALA A 175 -24.75 -23.62 8.74
C ALA A 175 -24.14 -24.79 9.56
N CYS A 176 -23.39 -24.49 10.62
CA CYS A 176 -22.82 -25.50 11.51
C CYS A 176 -23.91 -26.30 12.23
N VAL A 177 -24.98 -25.66 12.70
CA VAL A 177 -26.12 -26.35 13.31
C VAL A 177 -26.81 -27.29 12.32
N VAL A 178 -27.02 -26.84 11.07
CA VAL A 178 -27.59 -27.67 9.98
C VAL A 178 -26.70 -28.88 9.75
N ALA A 179 -25.39 -28.71 9.64
CA ALA A 179 -24.49 -29.85 9.42
C ALA A 179 -24.52 -30.87 10.56
N LEU A 180 -24.43 -30.43 11.82
CA LEU A 180 -24.49 -31.33 12.97
C LEU A 180 -25.85 -32.03 13.08
N LYS A 181 -26.93 -31.30 12.82
CA LYS A 181 -28.30 -31.86 12.88
C LYS A 181 -28.56 -32.86 11.78
N SER A 182 -28.06 -32.65 10.57
CA SER A 182 -28.21 -33.58 9.44
C SER A 182 -27.64 -34.97 9.74
N TRP A 183 -26.55 -35.01 10.51
CA TRP A 183 -25.93 -36.29 10.94
C TRP A 183 -26.35 -36.74 12.32
N ASN A 184 -27.27 -36.02 12.98
CA ASN A 184 -27.77 -36.30 14.32
C ASN A 184 -26.64 -36.47 15.36
N VAL A 185 -25.61 -35.62 15.31
CA VAL A 185 -24.45 -35.59 16.23
C VAL A 185 -24.46 -34.32 17.06
N HIS A 186 -23.87 -34.35 18.25
CA HIS A 186 -23.70 -33.20 19.17
C HIS A 186 -24.96 -32.34 19.39
N PRO A 187 -26.09 -32.95 19.87
CA PRO A 187 -27.36 -32.25 20.05
C PRO A 187 -27.25 -31.06 21.01
N ASP A 188 -26.38 -31.13 22.01
CA ASP A 188 -26.09 -30.05 22.96
C ASP A 188 -25.51 -28.83 22.27
N LYS A 189 -24.66 -29.02 21.27
CA LYS A 189 -24.07 -27.93 20.48
C LYS A 189 -25.09 -27.34 19.52
N CYS A 190 -25.94 -28.16 18.94
CA CYS A 190 -27.06 -27.69 18.11
C CYS A 190 -28.01 -26.80 18.92
N GLU A 191 -28.36 -27.18 20.16
CA GLU A 191 -29.24 -26.41 21.04
C GLU A 191 -28.63 -25.03 21.36
N LYS A 192 -27.35 -24.98 21.76
CA LYS A 192 -26.64 -23.73 22.03
C LYS A 192 -26.58 -22.84 20.78
N GLY A 193 -26.27 -23.43 19.62
CA GLY A 193 -26.22 -22.68 18.36
C GLY A 193 -27.58 -22.11 17.95
N MET A 194 -28.66 -22.89 18.12
CA MET A 194 -30.02 -22.41 17.86
C MET A 194 -30.48 -21.35 18.85
N THR A 195 -30.05 -21.42 20.11
CA THR A 195 -30.32 -20.39 21.11
C THR A 195 -29.66 -19.08 20.69
N TYR A 196 -28.35 -19.13 20.36
CA TYR A 196 -27.63 -17.95 19.81
C TYR A 196 -28.31 -17.37 18.58
N PHE A 197 -28.68 -18.21 17.62
CA PHE A 197 -29.35 -17.82 16.38
C PHE A 197 -30.65 -17.07 16.65
N LYS A 198 -31.53 -17.60 17.48
CA LYS A 198 -32.83 -17.00 17.83
C LYS A 198 -32.69 -15.66 18.53
N GLU A 199 -31.74 -15.54 19.46
CA GLU A 199 -31.48 -14.32 20.21
C GLU A 199 -30.86 -13.18 19.37
N ASN A 200 -30.14 -13.53 18.33
CA ASN A 200 -29.32 -12.57 17.60
C ASN A 200 -29.79 -12.25 16.17
N ILE A 201 -30.74 -12.99 15.63
CA ILE A 201 -31.22 -12.82 14.24
C ILE A 201 -31.75 -11.41 13.96
N SER A 202 -32.37 -10.75 14.93
CA SER A 202 -32.86 -9.37 14.79
C SER A 202 -31.76 -8.35 14.59
N LYS A 203 -30.53 -8.67 14.96
CA LYS A 203 -29.37 -7.78 14.77
C LYS A 203 -29.03 -7.57 13.29
N LEU A 204 -29.41 -8.50 12.39
CA LEU A 204 -29.22 -8.33 10.95
C LEU A 204 -29.87 -7.07 10.39
N GLY A 205 -30.98 -6.58 10.97
CA GLY A 205 -31.68 -5.36 10.52
C GLY A 205 -31.01 -4.05 10.96
N ASN A 206 -30.11 -4.11 11.92
CA ASN A 206 -29.45 -2.93 12.48
C ASN A 206 -27.99 -2.81 12.02
N GLU A 207 -27.46 -3.78 11.29
CA GLU A 207 -26.07 -3.80 10.86
C GLU A 207 -25.89 -3.14 9.49
N ASN A 208 -24.76 -2.44 9.32
CA ASN A 208 -24.42 -1.85 8.02
C ASN A 208 -24.21 -2.96 6.98
N ALA A 209 -24.94 -2.87 5.86
CA ALA A 209 -24.85 -3.85 4.78
C ALA A 209 -23.50 -3.79 4.00
N GLU A 210 -22.67 -2.77 4.21
CA GLU A 210 -21.39 -2.64 3.51
C GLU A 210 -20.40 -3.77 3.84
N HIS A 211 -20.43 -4.28 5.07
CA HIS A 211 -19.60 -5.41 5.51
C HIS A 211 -20.33 -6.76 5.48
N MET A 212 -21.42 -6.82 4.75
CA MET A 212 -22.16 -8.07 4.58
C MET A 212 -21.37 -9.05 3.72
N PRO A 213 -21.23 -10.32 4.16
CA PRO A 213 -20.56 -11.36 3.38
C PRO A 213 -21.10 -11.49 1.96
N ILE A 214 -20.20 -11.81 1.03
CA ILE A 214 -20.51 -11.90 -0.39
C ILE A 214 -21.52 -13.02 -0.64
N GLY A 215 -22.63 -12.69 -1.30
CA GLY A 215 -23.68 -13.66 -1.61
C GLY A 215 -24.58 -14.04 -0.43
N PHE A 216 -24.46 -13.38 0.71
CA PHE A 216 -25.23 -13.65 1.92
C PHE A 216 -26.72 -13.72 1.64
N GLU A 217 -27.29 -12.78 0.86
CA GLU A 217 -28.72 -12.71 0.59
C GLU A 217 -29.24 -13.90 -0.24
N VAL A 218 -28.34 -14.65 -0.91
CA VAL A 218 -28.67 -15.88 -1.64
C VAL A 218 -28.36 -17.13 -0.80
N ALA A 219 -27.20 -17.17 -0.19
CA ALA A 219 -26.71 -18.31 0.57
C ALA A 219 -27.46 -18.52 1.90
N PHE A 220 -27.71 -17.44 2.64
CA PHE A 220 -28.35 -17.53 3.94
C PHE A 220 -29.78 -18.08 3.90
N PRO A 221 -30.67 -17.62 3.00
CA PRO A 221 -32.00 -18.25 2.84
C PRO A 221 -31.93 -19.72 2.48
N SER A 222 -30.99 -20.16 1.67
CA SER A 222 -30.79 -21.57 1.33
C SER A 222 -30.48 -22.41 2.56
N VAL A 223 -29.62 -21.95 3.46
CA VAL A 223 -29.33 -22.63 4.73
C VAL A 223 -30.53 -22.63 5.65
N LEU A 224 -31.36 -21.58 5.68
CA LEU A 224 -32.62 -21.55 6.46
C LEU A 224 -33.66 -22.53 5.94
N GLU A 225 -33.73 -22.70 4.61
CA GLU A 225 -34.61 -23.74 4.02
C GLU A 225 -34.20 -25.16 4.43
N MET A 226 -32.87 -25.43 4.45
CA MET A 226 -32.33 -26.68 4.97
C MET A 226 -32.62 -26.84 6.47
N ALA A 227 -32.47 -25.79 7.27
CA ALA A 227 -32.78 -25.81 8.70
C ALA A 227 -34.26 -26.19 8.96
N ARG A 228 -35.19 -25.58 8.20
CA ARG A 228 -36.62 -25.92 8.27
C ARG A 228 -36.91 -27.35 7.87
N SER A 229 -36.25 -27.88 6.84
CA SER A 229 -36.41 -29.31 6.42
C SER A 229 -35.94 -30.29 7.49
N LEU A 230 -35.03 -29.89 8.38
CA LEU A 230 -34.55 -30.66 9.52
C LEU A 230 -35.37 -30.42 10.81
N ASN A 231 -36.50 -29.72 10.72
CA ASN A 231 -37.37 -29.36 11.84
C ASN A 231 -36.66 -28.49 12.90
N LEU A 232 -35.73 -27.65 12.48
CA LEU A 232 -35.17 -26.63 13.34
C LEU A 232 -36.11 -25.41 13.37
N GLU A 233 -36.32 -24.85 14.55
CA GLU A 233 -37.23 -23.72 14.75
C GLU A 233 -36.59 -22.41 14.25
N VAL A 234 -36.85 -22.07 13.00
CA VAL A 234 -36.46 -20.75 12.40
C VAL A 234 -37.65 -19.80 12.61
N PRO A 235 -37.42 -18.56 13.13
CA PRO A 235 -38.49 -17.58 13.31
C PRO A 235 -39.15 -17.22 11.96
N ASP A 236 -40.48 -17.33 11.88
CA ASP A 236 -41.22 -17.01 10.65
C ASP A 236 -41.63 -15.54 10.57
N ASP A 237 -41.90 -14.88 11.69
CA ASP A 237 -42.34 -13.46 11.77
C ASP A 237 -41.21 -12.46 11.99
N CYS A 238 -40.11 -12.61 11.26
CA CYS A 238 -39.00 -11.67 11.33
C CYS A 238 -38.97 -10.77 10.09
N ALA A 239 -39.25 -9.48 10.26
CA ALA A 239 -39.26 -8.50 9.15
C ALA A 239 -37.96 -8.55 8.33
N VAL A 240 -36.83 -8.68 9.01
CA VAL A 240 -35.51 -8.78 8.37
C VAL A 240 -35.41 -9.99 7.42
N LEU A 241 -35.96 -11.12 7.81
CA LEU A 241 -35.97 -12.31 6.93
C LEU A 241 -36.82 -12.07 5.68
N HIS A 242 -37.95 -11.40 5.80
CA HIS A 242 -38.78 -11.06 4.63
C HIS A 242 -38.01 -10.17 3.66
N GLU A 243 -37.26 -9.19 4.16
CA GLU A 243 -36.40 -8.32 3.33
C GLU A 243 -35.28 -9.12 2.64
N ILE A 244 -34.59 -10.02 3.37
CA ILE A 244 -33.54 -10.88 2.82
C ILE A 244 -34.09 -11.79 1.70
N TYR A 245 -35.28 -12.41 1.91
CA TYR A 245 -35.93 -13.24 0.89
C TYR A 245 -36.32 -12.40 -0.34
N ALA A 246 -36.86 -11.21 -0.16
CA ALA A 246 -37.18 -10.30 -1.27
C ALA A 246 -35.91 -9.90 -2.05
N MET A 247 -34.81 -9.63 -1.35
CA MET A 247 -33.52 -9.34 -1.99
C MET A 247 -32.95 -10.55 -2.73
N ARG A 248 -33.07 -11.76 -2.17
CA ARG A 248 -32.73 -13.02 -2.86
C ARG A 248 -33.44 -13.12 -4.19
N ASP A 249 -34.76 -13.00 -4.17
CA ASP A 249 -35.59 -13.16 -5.38
C ASP A 249 -35.17 -12.11 -6.44
N LEU A 250 -34.98 -10.88 -6.05
CA LEU A 250 -34.49 -9.85 -6.94
C LEU A 250 -33.09 -10.16 -7.52
N LYS A 251 -32.17 -10.67 -6.72
CA LYS A 251 -30.81 -11.06 -7.20
C LYS A 251 -30.87 -12.24 -8.15
N LEU A 252 -31.64 -13.28 -7.81
CA LEU A 252 -31.78 -14.47 -8.65
C LEU A 252 -32.38 -14.16 -10.02
N THR A 253 -33.32 -13.20 -10.11
CA THR A 253 -33.87 -12.73 -11.41
C THR A 253 -32.86 -11.98 -12.26
N ARG A 254 -31.85 -11.33 -11.65
CA ARG A 254 -30.79 -10.59 -12.33
C ARG A 254 -29.62 -11.45 -12.78
N ILE A 255 -29.50 -12.70 -12.27
CA ILE A 255 -28.42 -13.60 -12.65
C ILE A 255 -28.68 -14.12 -14.07
N PRO A 256 -27.76 -13.85 -15.04
CA PRO A 256 -27.90 -14.32 -16.40
C PRO A 256 -27.57 -15.82 -16.50
N ARG A 257 -28.53 -16.67 -16.16
CA ARG A 257 -28.33 -18.13 -16.06
C ARG A 257 -27.73 -18.76 -17.31
N GLU A 258 -28.10 -18.26 -18.48
CA GLU A 258 -27.51 -18.76 -19.72
C GLU A 258 -26.02 -18.44 -19.86
N ILE A 259 -25.56 -17.30 -19.36
CA ILE A 259 -24.16 -16.89 -19.40
C ILE A 259 -23.35 -17.67 -18.37
N MET A 260 -23.85 -17.78 -17.13
CA MET A 260 -23.15 -18.49 -16.06
C MET A 260 -22.91 -19.98 -16.35
N HIS A 261 -23.70 -20.58 -17.25
CA HIS A 261 -23.54 -21.96 -17.70
C HIS A 261 -22.64 -22.09 -18.95
N LYS A 262 -22.13 -20.99 -19.52
CA LYS A 262 -21.33 -20.99 -20.75
C LYS A 262 -19.92 -20.48 -20.55
N VAL A 263 -19.73 -19.54 -19.63
CA VAL A 263 -18.43 -18.91 -19.37
C VAL A 263 -18.14 -18.84 -17.87
N PRO A 264 -16.88 -18.98 -17.46
CA PRO A 264 -16.48 -18.80 -16.07
C PRO A 264 -16.82 -17.39 -15.59
N THR A 265 -17.47 -17.30 -14.43
CA THR A 265 -17.80 -16.04 -13.76
C THR A 265 -17.63 -16.19 -12.26
N THR A 266 -17.61 -15.08 -11.52
CA THR A 266 -17.56 -15.09 -10.06
C THR A 266 -18.73 -15.84 -9.40
N LEU A 267 -19.83 -16.07 -10.13
CA LEU A 267 -20.97 -16.88 -9.64
C LEU A 267 -20.60 -18.33 -9.34
N LEU A 268 -19.55 -18.87 -9.99
CA LEU A 268 -19.04 -20.21 -9.70
C LEU A 268 -18.57 -20.36 -8.25
N HIS A 269 -18.22 -19.24 -7.60
CA HIS A 269 -17.79 -19.22 -6.20
C HIS A 269 -18.94 -19.41 -5.20
N SER A 270 -20.21 -19.25 -5.62
CA SER A 270 -21.40 -19.27 -4.73
C SER A 270 -22.56 -20.05 -5.35
N LEU A 271 -22.32 -21.28 -5.80
CA LEU A 271 -23.34 -22.15 -6.40
C LEU A 271 -24.30 -22.72 -5.36
N GLU A 272 -23.86 -22.90 -4.12
CA GLU A 272 -24.59 -23.56 -3.04
C GLU A 272 -25.88 -22.83 -2.60
N GLY A 273 -26.04 -21.59 -2.98
CA GLY A 273 -27.27 -20.83 -2.72
C GLY A 273 -28.28 -20.86 -3.89
N MET A 274 -28.02 -21.62 -4.94
CA MET A 274 -28.78 -21.57 -6.19
C MET A 274 -29.47 -22.91 -6.50
N ALA A 275 -30.76 -22.85 -6.83
CA ALA A 275 -31.51 -24.01 -7.30
C ALA A 275 -31.58 -24.05 -8.83
N GLY A 276 -31.83 -25.24 -9.41
CA GLY A 276 -32.07 -25.44 -10.85
C GLY A 276 -30.83 -25.18 -11.71
N LEU A 277 -29.65 -25.59 -11.25
CA LEU A 277 -28.38 -25.49 -11.97
C LEU A 277 -28.24 -26.61 -13.00
N ASP A 278 -27.69 -26.28 -14.18
CA ASP A 278 -27.34 -27.23 -15.25
C ASP A 278 -25.91 -27.75 -15.01
N TRP A 279 -25.79 -28.83 -14.26
CA TRP A 279 -24.53 -29.41 -13.85
C TRP A 279 -23.68 -29.94 -15.00
N GLU A 280 -24.29 -30.42 -16.09
CA GLU A 280 -23.54 -30.89 -17.28
C GLU A 280 -22.76 -29.75 -17.91
N LYS A 281 -23.32 -28.54 -17.90
CA LYS A 281 -22.63 -27.35 -18.41
C LYS A 281 -21.64 -26.81 -17.41
N LEU A 282 -22.00 -26.74 -16.14
CA LEU A 282 -21.14 -26.20 -15.07
C LEU A 282 -19.86 -27.02 -14.89
N LEU A 283 -19.92 -28.36 -14.99
CA LEU A 283 -18.73 -29.22 -14.92
C LEU A 283 -17.69 -28.91 -16.01
N LYS A 284 -18.08 -28.30 -17.13
CA LYS A 284 -17.15 -27.82 -18.17
C LYS A 284 -16.43 -26.52 -17.80
N LEU A 285 -16.93 -25.81 -16.79
CA LEU A 285 -16.37 -24.58 -16.27
C LEU A 285 -15.60 -24.79 -14.95
N GLN A 286 -15.37 -26.05 -14.57
CA GLN A 286 -14.60 -26.44 -13.41
C GLN A 286 -13.16 -25.98 -13.54
N SER A 287 -12.57 -25.44 -12.48
CA SER A 287 -11.17 -25.04 -12.43
C SER A 287 -10.24 -26.25 -12.57
N GLN A 288 -9.00 -26.04 -13.00
CA GLN A 288 -8.03 -27.13 -13.25
C GLN A 288 -7.74 -27.98 -12.00
N ASP A 289 -7.87 -27.41 -10.81
CA ASP A 289 -7.68 -28.12 -9.54
C ASP A 289 -8.89 -28.97 -9.11
N GLY A 290 -9.99 -28.91 -9.85
CA GLY A 290 -11.23 -29.62 -9.58
C GLY A 290 -12.27 -28.82 -8.77
N SER A 291 -11.98 -27.58 -8.43
CA SER A 291 -12.90 -26.69 -7.71
C SER A 291 -13.85 -25.93 -8.63
N PHE A 292 -14.86 -25.31 -8.03
CA PHE A 292 -15.64 -24.24 -8.66
C PHE A 292 -15.13 -22.89 -8.14
N LEU A 293 -14.29 -22.26 -8.92
CA LEU A 293 -13.61 -21.00 -8.62
C LEU A 293 -13.04 -20.97 -7.19
N PHE A 294 -12.29 -22.02 -6.85
CA PHE A 294 -11.56 -22.16 -5.58
C PHE A 294 -12.43 -22.13 -4.32
N SER A 295 -13.75 -22.39 -4.44
CA SER A 295 -14.69 -22.40 -3.32
C SER A 295 -14.95 -23.82 -2.81
N PRO A 296 -14.59 -24.16 -1.56
CA PRO A 296 -14.94 -25.45 -0.96
C PRO A 296 -16.45 -25.67 -0.86
N ALA A 297 -17.25 -24.67 -0.45
CA ALA A 297 -18.70 -24.83 -0.32
C ALA A 297 -19.38 -25.08 -1.68
N SER A 298 -19.06 -24.28 -2.72
CA SER A 298 -19.60 -24.53 -4.08
C SER A 298 -19.18 -25.89 -4.62
N THR A 299 -17.94 -26.29 -4.37
CA THR A 299 -17.41 -27.59 -4.81
C THR A 299 -18.03 -28.75 -4.05
N ALA A 300 -18.31 -28.60 -2.73
CA ALA A 300 -19.03 -29.58 -1.93
C ALA A 300 -20.47 -29.75 -2.44
N TYR A 301 -21.15 -28.62 -2.72
CA TYR A 301 -22.50 -28.69 -3.31
C TYR A 301 -22.50 -29.36 -4.69
N ALA A 302 -21.52 -29.07 -5.55
CA ALA A 302 -21.36 -29.76 -6.82
C ALA A 302 -21.09 -31.27 -6.63
N LEU A 303 -20.25 -31.65 -5.68
CA LEU A 303 -20.00 -33.07 -5.36
C LEU A 303 -21.28 -33.80 -4.93
N MET A 304 -22.09 -33.19 -4.06
CA MET A 304 -23.39 -33.75 -3.63
C MET A 304 -24.33 -33.99 -4.80
N GLN A 305 -24.35 -33.12 -5.81
CA GLN A 305 -25.25 -33.19 -6.95
C GLN A 305 -24.74 -34.08 -8.09
N THR A 306 -23.42 -34.22 -8.24
CA THR A 306 -22.83 -34.84 -9.45
C THR A 306 -21.97 -36.06 -9.17
N LYS A 307 -21.52 -36.24 -7.93
CA LYS A 307 -20.52 -37.23 -7.51
C LYS A 307 -19.22 -37.16 -8.33
N ASN A 308 -18.87 -35.94 -8.81
CA ASN A 308 -17.72 -35.71 -9.69
C ASN A 308 -16.39 -35.99 -8.96
N PRO A 309 -15.49 -36.86 -9.51
CA PRO A 309 -14.23 -37.23 -8.84
C PRO A 309 -13.22 -36.08 -8.70
N ASN A 310 -13.27 -35.07 -9.57
CA ASN A 310 -12.39 -33.90 -9.46
C ASN A 310 -12.80 -33.05 -8.26
N CYS A 311 -14.11 -32.85 -8.03
CA CYS A 311 -14.60 -32.16 -6.82
C CYS A 311 -14.15 -32.92 -5.56
N MET A 312 -14.26 -34.25 -5.56
CA MET A 312 -13.80 -35.07 -4.46
C MET A 312 -12.31 -34.93 -4.18
N ASN A 313 -11.48 -34.95 -5.22
CA ASN A 313 -10.04 -34.82 -5.09
C ASN A 313 -9.63 -33.45 -4.53
N TYR A 314 -10.26 -32.37 -5.00
CA TYR A 314 -10.05 -31.04 -4.48
C TYR A 314 -10.41 -30.92 -3.00
N LEU A 315 -11.60 -31.35 -2.62
CA LEU A 315 -12.07 -31.29 -1.23
C LEU A 315 -11.22 -32.13 -0.31
N SER A 316 -10.82 -33.34 -0.73
CA SER A 316 -9.96 -34.22 0.07
C SER A 316 -8.61 -33.56 0.37
N LYS A 317 -8.02 -32.85 -0.61
CA LYS A 317 -6.77 -32.10 -0.40
C LYS A 317 -6.98 -30.96 0.58
N ALA A 318 -8.05 -30.16 0.41
CA ALA A 318 -8.34 -29.03 1.30
C ALA A 318 -8.60 -29.49 2.74
N VAL A 319 -9.48 -30.51 2.92
CA VAL A 319 -9.79 -31.08 4.24
C VAL A 319 -8.55 -31.63 4.93
N HIS A 320 -7.66 -32.28 4.17
CA HIS A 320 -6.39 -32.80 4.71
C HIS A 320 -5.45 -31.67 5.14
N LYS A 321 -5.24 -30.67 4.28
CA LYS A 321 -4.34 -29.52 4.57
C LYS A 321 -4.78 -28.80 5.84
N PHE A 322 -6.07 -28.57 6.03
CA PHE A 322 -6.61 -27.77 7.13
C PHE A 322 -7.17 -28.62 8.30
N ASN A 323 -6.75 -29.90 8.41
CA ASN A 323 -7.10 -30.79 9.52
C ASN A 323 -8.61 -30.89 9.79
N GLY A 324 -9.41 -31.02 8.75
CA GLY A 324 -10.85 -31.18 8.83
C GLY A 324 -11.66 -29.92 8.55
N GLY A 325 -11.17 -28.72 8.87
CA GLY A 325 -11.76 -27.46 8.42
C GLY A 325 -11.45 -27.17 6.97
N VAL A 326 -12.11 -26.16 6.38
CA VAL A 326 -11.74 -25.58 5.08
C VAL A 326 -11.97 -24.09 5.11
N PRO A 327 -11.16 -23.28 4.39
CA PRO A 327 -11.40 -21.85 4.25
C PRO A 327 -12.53 -21.54 3.27
N ASN A 328 -12.89 -20.26 3.12
CA ASN A 328 -13.91 -19.86 2.16
C ASN A 328 -13.42 -19.85 0.71
N VAL A 329 -12.11 -19.81 0.50
CA VAL A 329 -11.42 -19.82 -0.80
C VAL A 329 -10.05 -20.48 -0.62
N TYR A 330 -9.66 -21.35 -1.58
CA TYR A 330 -8.36 -22.03 -1.56
C TYR A 330 -8.08 -22.65 -2.94
N PRO A 331 -6.88 -22.50 -3.52
CA PRO A 331 -5.73 -21.72 -3.03
C PRO A 331 -5.90 -20.21 -3.16
N VAL A 332 -4.96 -19.46 -2.55
CA VAL A 332 -4.87 -18.00 -2.58
C VAL A 332 -3.41 -17.53 -2.79
N ASP A 333 -2.67 -18.34 -3.51
CA ASP A 333 -1.23 -18.23 -3.70
C ASP A 333 -0.79 -16.94 -4.38
N LEU A 334 -1.44 -16.51 -5.47
CA LEU A 334 -1.07 -15.28 -6.17
C LEU A 334 -1.37 -14.05 -5.32
N PHE A 335 -2.52 -14.02 -4.65
CA PHE A 335 -2.86 -12.96 -3.73
C PHE A 335 -1.79 -12.82 -2.64
N GLU A 336 -1.43 -13.91 -1.97
CA GLU A 336 -0.44 -13.89 -0.89
C GLU A 336 0.91 -13.36 -1.38
N HIS A 337 1.44 -13.89 -2.49
CA HIS A 337 2.72 -13.46 -3.06
C HIS A 337 2.73 -11.98 -3.44
N VAL A 338 1.67 -11.48 -4.05
CA VAL A 338 1.54 -10.07 -4.46
C VAL A 338 1.47 -9.15 -3.24
N TRP A 339 0.61 -9.47 -2.28
CA TRP A 339 0.32 -8.60 -1.15
C TRP A 339 1.45 -8.58 -0.12
N VAL A 340 2.16 -9.69 0.09
CA VAL A 340 3.36 -9.72 0.96
C VAL A 340 4.42 -8.76 0.45
N VAL A 341 4.69 -8.75 -0.87
CA VAL A 341 5.66 -7.83 -1.47
C VAL A 341 5.24 -6.37 -1.24
N ASP A 342 3.99 -6.02 -1.51
CA ASP A 342 3.48 -4.66 -1.30
C ASP A 342 3.60 -4.22 0.16
N ARG A 343 3.21 -5.09 1.11
CA ARG A 343 3.29 -4.79 2.55
C ARG A 343 4.73 -4.52 3.00
N LEU A 344 5.66 -5.40 2.69
CA LEU A 344 7.06 -5.27 3.10
C LEU A 344 7.75 -4.05 2.45
N GLN A 345 7.40 -3.71 1.22
CA GLN A 345 7.90 -2.50 0.56
C GLN A 345 7.37 -1.22 1.21
N ARG A 346 6.06 -1.12 1.41
CA ARG A 346 5.44 0.08 2.00
C ARG A 346 5.81 0.28 3.46
N LEU A 347 6.01 -0.79 4.21
CA LEU A 347 6.53 -0.74 5.58
C LEU A 347 8.04 -0.38 5.66
N GLY A 348 8.74 -0.27 4.51
CA GLY A 348 10.13 0.14 4.43
C GLY A 348 11.15 -0.92 4.86
N ILE A 349 10.71 -2.17 5.02
CA ILE A 349 11.53 -3.29 5.52
C ILE A 349 11.94 -4.28 4.42
N SER A 350 11.56 -4.04 3.17
CA SER A 350 11.85 -4.93 2.02
C SER A 350 13.34 -5.21 1.79
N ARG A 351 14.24 -4.32 2.28
CA ARG A 351 15.69 -4.51 2.12
C ARG A 351 16.22 -5.76 2.82
N TYR A 352 15.55 -6.23 3.86
CA TYR A 352 15.91 -7.45 4.59
C TYR A 352 15.56 -8.73 3.84
N PHE A 353 14.63 -8.66 2.87
CA PHE A 353 14.00 -9.80 2.21
C PHE A 353 14.20 -9.83 0.69
N LYS A 354 15.25 -9.18 0.18
CA LYS A 354 15.48 -9.05 -1.28
C LYS A 354 15.42 -10.37 -2.05
N PRO A 355 16.05 -11.48 -1.59
CA PRO A 355 15.96 -12.77 -2.29
C PRO A 355 14.54 -13.32 -2.31
N GLN A 356 13.84 -13.29 -1.18
CA GLN A 356 12.48 -13.82 -1.01
C GLN A 356 11.47 -13.04 -1.87
N LEU A 357 11.56 -11.70 -1.85
CA LEU A 357 10.70 -10.85 -2.67
C LEU A 357 10.94 -11.06 -4.17
N LYS A 358 12.19 -11.32 -4.57
CA LYS A 358 12.50 -11.67 -5.96
C LYS A 358 11.81 -12.97 -6.36
N GLU A 359 11.80 -14.00 -5.50
CA GLU A 359 11.07 -15.24 -5.77
C GLU A 359 9.55 -15.04 -5.83
N CYS A 360 8.98 -14.23 -4.93
CA CYS A 360 7.55 -13.86 -5.02
C CYS A 360 7.22 -13.20 -6.35
N ILE A 361 8.02 -12.25 -6.80
CA ILE A 361 7.81 -11.57 -8.08
C ILE A 361 8.00 -12.51 -9.27
N ASN A 362 8.98 -13.40 -9.23
CA ASN A 362 9.17 -14.44 -10.25
C ASN A 362 7.97 -15.39 -10.31
N TYR A 363 7.42 -15.76 -9.14
CA TYR A 363 6.22 -16.58 -9.05
C TYR A 363 5.03 -15.91 -9.74
N VAL A 364 4.74 -14.66 -9.38
CA VAL A 364 3.68 -13.86 -10.00
C VAL A 364 3.89 -13.70 -11.51
N SER A 365 5.12 -13.41 -11.94
CA SER A 365 5.47 -13.29 -13.36
C SER A 365 5.21 -14.57 -14.17
N ARG A 366 5.40 -15.74 -13.54
CA ARG A 366 5.16 -17.06 -14.17
C ARG A 366 3.69 -17.29 -14.50
N TYR A 367 2.79 -16.77 -13.66
CA TYR A 367 1.34 -16.94 -13.81
C TYR A 367 0.63 -15.70 -14.37
N TRP A 368 1.39 -14.66 -14.71
CA TRP A 368 0.84 -13.48 -15.37
C TRP A 368 0.28 -13.82 -16.74
N THR A 369 -0.92 -13.33 -17.07
CA THR A 369 -1.55 -13.51 -18.38
C THR A 369 -1.88 -12.17 -19.05
N GLU A 370 -2.18 -12.19 -20.35
CA GLU A 370 -2.64 -11.00 -21.10
C GLU A 370 -3.98 -10.45 -20.61
N LYS A 371 -4.76 -11.24 -19.87
CA LYS A 371 -6.03 -10.84 -19.26
C LYS A 371 -5.87 -10.41 -17.80
N GLY A 372 -4.69 -10.56 -17.22
CA GLY A 372 -4.40 -10.35 -15.82
C GLY A 372 -4.38 -11.63 -15.00
N ILE A 373 -4.55 -11.48 -13.71
CA ILE A 373 -4.55 -12.56 -12.73
C ILE A 373 -5.78 -12.47 -11.81
N CYS A 374 -5.93 -13.46 -10.96
CA CYS A 374 -6.84 -13.51 -9.85
C CYS A 374 -6.07 -13.89 -8.58
N TRP A 375 -6.75 -14.09 -7.45
CA TRP A 375 -6.13 -14.51 -6.19
C TRP A 375 -5.39 -15.85 -6.23
N ALA A 376 -5.71 -16.71 -7.22
CA ALA A 376 -5.07 -18.02 -7.39
C ALA A 376 -4.58 -18.24 -8.83
N ARG A 377 -3.53 -19.07 -8.96
CA ARG A 377 -2.98 -19.48 -10.25
C ARG A 377 -3.99 -20.24 -11.10
N ASN A 378 -3.83 -20.17 -12.41
CA ASN A 378 -4.63 -20.89 -13.40
C ASN A 378 -6.14 -20.59 -13.35
N SER A 379 -6.51 -19.39 -12.90
CA SER A 379 -7.90 -18.92 -12.91
C SER A 379 -8.34 -18.47 -14.30
N GLU A 380 -9.53 -18.87 -14.70
CA GLU A 380 -10.21 -18.34 -15.92
C GLU A 380 -10.97 -17.03 -15.62
N VAL A 381 -11.09 -16.65 -14.34
CA VAL A 381 -11.67 -15.38 -13.91
C VAL A 381 -10.54 -14.51 -13.38
N GLN A 382 -10.44 -13.27 -13.85
CA GLN A 382 -9.46 -12.30 -13.39
C GLN A 382 -10.17 -11.15 -12.69
N ASP A 383 -9.48 -10.53 -11.75
CA ASP A 383 -9.96 -9.32 -11.07
C ASP A 383 -8.97 -8.16 -11.23
N ILE A 384 -9.51 -6.94 -11.11
CA ILE A 384 -8.72 -5.72 -11.29
C ILE A 384 -7.80 -5.43 -10.12
N ASP A 385 -8.14 -5.87 -8.91
CA ASP A 385 -7.39 -5.57 -7.69
C ASP A 385 -6.04 -6.27 -7.71
N ASP A 386 -6.05 -7.61 -7.84
CA ASP A 386 -4.83 -8.43 -7.95
C ASP A 386 -4.05 -8.10 -9.23
N THR A 387 -4.75 -7.92 -10.36
CA THR A 387 -4.12 -7.55 -11.63
C THR A 387 -3.39 -6.20 -11.54
N ALA A 388 -4.01 -5.18 -10.95
CA ALA A 388 -3.40 -3.86 -10.83
C ALA A 388 -2.20 -3.86 -9.89
N MET A 389 -2.31 -4.54 -8.75
CA MET A 389 -1.20 -4.67 -7.81
C MET A 389 -0.03 -5.45 -8.44
N ALA A 390 -0.31 -6.58 -9.07
CA ALA A 390 0.73 -7.37 -9.74
C ALA A 390 1.38 -6.60 -10.90
N PHE A 391 0.60 -5.92 -11.75
CA PHE A 391 1.12 -5.08 -12.83
C PHE A 391 2.12 -4.05 -12.30
N ARG A 392 1.74 -3.33 -11.25
CA ARG A 392 2.59 -2.33 -10.62
C ARG A 392 3.89 -2.95 -10.10
N LEU A 393 3.81 -4.04 -9.36
CA LEU A 393 4.98 -4.70 -8.77
C LEU A 393 5.89 -5.30 -9.85
N LEU A 394 5.34 -5.96 -10.84
CA LEU A 394 6.11 -6.51 -11.96
C LEU A 394 6.90 -5.41 -12.69
N ARG A 395 6.27 -4.25 -12.97
CA ARG A 395 6.97 -3.10 -13.56
C ARG A 395 8.07 -2.55 -12.67
N LEU A 396 7.80 -2.36 -11.39
CA LEU A 396 8.79 -1.85 -10.44
C LEU A 396 10.01 -2.78 -10.30
N HIS A 397 9.84 -4.07 -10.57
CA HIS A 397 10.92 -5.07 -10.58
C HIS A 397 11.48 -5.35 -11.98
N GLY A 398 11.14 -4.53 -12.98
CA GLY A 398 11.72 -4.57 -14.32
C GLY A 398 11.20 -5.66 -15.24
N HIS A 399 10.03 -6.24 -14.92
CA HIS A 399 9.34 -7.16 -15.83
C HIS A 399 8.57 -6.40 -16.90
N GLN A 400 8.57 -6.94 -18.10
CA GLN A 400 7.81 -6.38 -19.23
C GLN A 400 6.37 -6.88 -19.18
N VAL A 401 5.45 -6.00 -18.82
CA VAL A 401 4.01 -6.27 -18.78
C VAL A 401 3.25 -5.20 -19.58
N SER A 402 2.32 -5.65 -20.42
CA SER A 402 1.53 -4.75 -21.26
C SER A 402 0.40 -4.10 -20.44
N PRO A 403 0.20 -2.78 -20.57
CA PRO A 403 -0.94 -2.09 -19.96
C PRO A 403 -2.27 -2.46 -20.60
N ASP A 404 -2.25 -3.12 -21.77
CA ASP A 404 -3.46 -3.57 -22.48
C ASP A 404 -4.30 -4.55 -21.68
N VAL A 405 -3.72 -5.17 -20.65
CA VAL A 405 -4.44 -5.99 -19.67
C VAL A 405 -5.65 -5.27 -19.07
N PHE A 406 -5.56 -3.96 -18.87
CA PHE A 406 -6.66 -3.16 -18.31
C PHE A 406 -7.84 -2.94 -19.27
N LYS A 407 -7.65 -3.18 -20.58
CA LYS A 407 -8.75 -3.19 -21.55
C LYS A 407 -9.77 -4.27 -21.23
N HIS A 408 -9.35 -5.37 -20.59
CA HIS A 408 -10.21 -6.46 -20.16
C HIS A 408 -11.23 -6.02 -19.09
N PHE A 409 -10.88 -5.05 -18.27
CA PHE A 409 -11.71 -4.51 -17.18
C PHE A 409 -12.44 -3.21 -17.57
N LYS A 410 -12.27 -2.73 -18.80
CA LYS A 410 -12.89 -1.49 -19.24
C LYS A 410 -14.27 -1.74 -19.85
N LYS A 411 -15.28 -0.98 -19.40
CA LYS A 411 -16.65 -0.98 -19.93
C LYS A 411 -17.09 0.45 -20.23
N GLY A 412 -17.07 0.82 -21.51
CA GLY A 412 -17.29 2.22 -21.89
C GLY A 412 -16.18 3.11 -21.33
N ASN A 413 -16.55 4.08 -20.51
CA ASN A 413 -15.60 4.99 -19.82
C ASN A 413 -15.31 4.57 -18.37
N GLU A 414 -15.78 3.42 -17.93
CA GLU A 414 -15.64 2.94 -16.57
C GLU A 414 -14.70 1.72 -16.51
N PHE A 415 -14.08 1.52 -15.34
CA PHE A 415 -13.38 0.29 -15.01
C PHE A 415 -14.18 -0.48 -13.95
N ILE A 416 -14.17 -1.80 -14.05
CA ILE A 416 -14.97 -2.72 -13.24
C ILE A 416 -14.07 -3.77 -12.58
N CYS A 417 -14.51 -4.30 -11.42
CA CYS A 417 -13.69 -5.26 -10.68
C CYS A 417 -13.49 -6.59 -11.40
N PHE A 418 -14.53 -7.07 -12.07
CA PHE A 418 -14.52 -8.34 -12.81
C PHE A 418 -15.13 -8.16 -14.18
N ALA A 419 -14.50 -8.73 -15.21
CA ALA A 419 -15.01 -8.67 -16.56
C ALA A 419 -16.48 -9.16 -16.65
N GLY A 420 -17.31 -8.40 -17.36
CA GLY A 420 -18.74 -8.71 -17.51
C GLY A 420 -19.66 -8.28 -16.36
N GLN A 421 -19.12 -7.73 -15.30
CA GLN A 421 -19.88 -7.17 -14.18
C GLN A 421 -19.99 -5.64 -14.27
N SER A 422 -20.64 -5.02 -13.31
CA SER A 422 -20.75 -3.54 -13.19
C SER A 422 -20.38 -3.06 -11.79
N THR A 423 -19.65 -3.87 -11.05
CA THR A 423 -19.26 -3.57 -9.66
C THR A 423 -17.90 -2.89 -9.61
N GLN A 424 -17.82 -1.87 -8.78
CA GLN A 424 -16.60 -1.17 -8.40
C GLN A 424 -16.40 -1.31 -6.90
N ALA A 425 -15.15 -1.47 -6.47
CA ALA A 425 -14.76 -1.49 -5.07
C ALA A 425 -13.65 -0.45 -4.83
N VAL A 426 -13.61 0.13 -3.65
CA VAL A 426 -12.64 1.19 -3.31
C VAL A 426 -11.21 0.65 -3.42
N THR A 427 -10.91 -0.55 -2.88
CA THR A 427 -9.57 -1.16 -2.99
C THR A 427 -9.17 -1.43 -4.44
N GLY A 428 -10.05 -2.01 -5.26
CA GLY A 428 -9.78 -2.25 -6.68
C GLY A 428 -9.46 -0.97 -7.45
N MET A 429 -10.24 0.09 -7.24
CA MET A 429 -9.99 1.39 -7.88
C MET A 429 -8.75 2.07 -7.31
N TYR A 430 -8.46 1.90 -6.04
CA TYR A 430 -7.23 2.38 -5.40
C TYR A 430 -5.97 1.71 -5.98
N ASN A 431 -5.97 0.40 -6.13
CA ASN A 431 -4.85 -0.30 -6.76
C ASN A 431 -4.74 0.00 -8.26
N LEU A 432 -5.85 0.22 -8.97
CA LEU A 432 -5.85 0.71 -10.34
C LEU A 432 -5.18 2.10 -10.44
N LEU A 433 -5.50 3.02 -9.52
CA LEU A 433 -4.81 4.32 -9.43
C LEU A 433 -3.31 4.14 -9.23
N ARG A 434 -2.88 3.29 -8.30
CA ARG A 434 -1.46 3.03 -8.04
C ARG A 434 -0.75 2.38 -9.24
N ALA A 435 -1.42 1.49 -9.95
CA ALA A 435 -0.90 0.88 -11.18
C ALA A 435 -0.75 1.90 -12.30
N SER A 436 -1.73 2.79 -12.46
CA SER A 436 -1.68 3.84 -13.50
C SER A 436 -0.55 4.86 -13.30
N GLN A 437 -0.06 5.03 -12.07
CA GLN A 437 1.04 5.94 -11.77
C GLN A 437 2.42 5.43 -12.23
N VAL A 438 2.57 4.15 -12.57
CA VAL A 438 3.79 3.59 -13.16
C VAL A 438 3.71 3.46 -14.68
N MET A 439 2.95 4.34 -15.31
CA MET A 439 2.80 4.39 -16.76
C MET A 439 4.05 4.87 -17.50
N PHE A 440 4.19 4.46 -18.76
CA PHE A 440 5.18 4.92 -19.71
C PHE A 440 4.54 5.82 -20.76
N PRO A 441 5.32 6.62 -21.50
CA PRO A 441 4.78 7.52 -22.53
C PRO A 441 3.94 6.79 -23.56
N GLY A 442 2.74 7.31 -23.84
CA GLY A 442 1.83 6.78 -24.87
C GLY A 442 0.92 5.65 -24.41
N GLU A 443 0.91 5.28 -23.14
CA GLU A 443 0.02 4.25 -22.59
C GLU A 443 -1.35 4.82 -22.22
N THR A 444 -2.16 5.13 -23.23
CA THR A 444 -3.46 5.83 -23.09
C THR A 444 -4.44 5.11 -22.16
N ILE A 445 -4.44 3.78 -22.14
CA ILE A 445 -5.31 3.01 -21.24
C ILE A 445 -5.00 3.29 -19.76
N LEU A 446 -3.74 3.56 -19.40
CA LEU A 446 -3.36 3.92 -18.05
C LEU A 446 -3.69 5.39 -17.72
N GLU A 447 -3.67 6.29 -18.72
CA GLU A 447 -4.15 7.67 -18.55
C GLU A 447 -5.65 7.66 -18.23
N GLU A 448 -6.44 6.91 -19.02
CA GLU A 448 -7.88 6.73 -18.77
C GLU A 448 -8.15 6.08 -17.41
N ALA A 449 -7.36 5.08 -17.01
CA ALA A 449 -7.46 4.43 -15.71
C ALA A 449 -7.16 5.39 -14.56
N LYS A 450 -6.12 6.24 -14.70
CA LYS A 450 -5.76 7.28 -13.74
C LYS A 450 -6.89 8.28 -13.55
N ASP A 451 -7.45 8.80 -14.66
CA ASP A 451 -8.52 9.79 -14.63
C ASP A 451 -9.79 9.23 -13.98
N PHE A 452 -10.18 8.02 -14.39
CA PHE A 452 -11.36 7.35 -13.85
C PHE A 452 -11.21 7.06 -12.36
N SER A 453 -10.11 6.38 -11.96
CA SER A 453 -9.91 5.98 -10.57
C SER A 453 -9.72 7.17 -9.63
N THR A 454 -9.02 8.23 -10.08
CA THR A 454 -8.89 9.48 -9.31
C THR A 454 -10.25 10.12 -9.07
N LYS A 455 -11.07 10.24 -10.12
CA LYS A 455 -12.42 10.81 -10.02
C LYS A 455 -13.29 10.00 -9.06
N PHE A 456 -13.35 8.67 -9.25
CA PHE A 456 -14.12 7.77 -8.40
C PHE A 456 -13.74 7.89 -6.91
N LEU A 457 -12.43 7.84 -6.63
CA LEU A 457 -11.93 7.89 -5.25
C LEU A 457 -12.15 9.27 -4.61
N ARG A 458 -12.01 10.38 -5.38
CA ARG A 458 -12.33 11.74 -4.89
C ARG A 458 -13.82 11.90 -4.59
N GLU A 459 -14.70 11.34 -5.40
CA GLU A 459 -16.15 11.36 -5.14
C GLU A 459 -16.48 10.58 -3.86
N LYS A 460 -15.89 9.37 -3.68
CA LYS A 460 -16.03 8.58 -2.45
C LYS A 460 -15.46 9.28 -1.21
N GLN A 461 -14.33 9.96 -1.35
CA GLN A 461 -13.73 10.75 -0.29
C GLN A 461 -14.65 11.92 0.12
N ALA A 462 -15.21 12.64 -0.84
CA ALA A 462 -16.10 13.79 -0.59
C ALA A 462 -17.42 13.39 0.08
N SER A 463 -17.94 12.19 -0.22
CA SER A 463 -19.14 11.63 0.41
C SER A 463 -18.87 10.88 1.73
N ASN A 464 -17.59 10.78 2.16
CA ASN A 464 -17.14 10.00 3.32
C ASN A 464 -17.48 8.49 3.18
N GLU A 465 -17.38 7.95 1.98
CA GLU A 465 -17.69 6.56 1.62
C GLU A 465 -16.45 5.77 1.18
N LEU A 466 -15.28 6.09 1.73
CA LEU A 466 -14.04 5.33 1.51
C LEU A 466 -14.02 4.06 2.37
N LEU A 467 -15.11 3.31 2.34
CA LEU A 467 -15.21 1.98 2.92
C LEU A 467 -15.14 0.94 1.79
N ASP A 468 -14.67 -0.25 2.10
CA ASP A 468 -14.61 -1.32 1.13
C ASP A 468 -15.43 -2.52 1.56
N LYS A 469 -16.14 -3.12 0.59
CA LYS A 469 -16.94 -4.32 0.81
C LYS A 469 -16.11 -5.61 0.86
N TRP A 470 -14.82 -5.55 0.57
CA TRP A 470 -13.92 -6.70 0.54
C TRP A 470 -13.03 -6.82 1.76
N ILE A 471 -12.82 -5.71 2.50
CA ILE A 471 -11.89 -5.67 3.62
C ILE A 471 -12.33 -4.66 4.69
N ILE A 472 -12.20 -5.05 5.94
CA ILE A 472 -12.28 -4.16 7.10
C ILE A 472 -10.85 -3.81 7.48
N THR A 473 -10.40 -2.61 7.18
CA THR A 473 -9.04 -2.15 7.47
C THR A 473 -9.03 -1.12 8.59
N LYS A 474 -7.83 -0.91 9.17
CA LYS A 474 -7.62 0.10 10.20
C LYS A 474 -7.80 1.52 9.67
N ASP A 475 -7.23 1.85 8.49
CA ASP A 475 -7.26 3.22 7.95
C ASP A 475 -7.22 3.25 6.41
N LEU A 476 -8.20 2.67 5.75
CA LEU A 476 -8.35 2.77 4.29
C LEU A 476 -8.54 4.23 3.81
N PRO A 477 -9.33 5.09 4.49
CA PRO A 477 -9.44 6.49 4.11
C PRO A 477 -8.11 7.24 4.11
N GLY A 478 -7.25 6.98 5.09
CA GLY A 478 -5.90 7.57 5.16
C GLY A 478 -4.99 7.08 4.04
N GLU A 479 -5.00 5.78 3.71
CA GLU A 479 -4.23 5.23 2.60
C GLU A 479 -4.63 5.86 1.26
N VAL A 480 -5.93 5.90 0.98
CA VAL A 480 -6.47 6.47 -0.27
C VAL A 480 -6.19 7.97 -0.32
N GLY A 481 -6.44 8.70 0.78
CA GLY A 481 -6.17 10.13 0.87
C GLY A 481 -4.71 10.47 0.57
N TYR A 482 -3.78 9.76 1.18
CA TYR A 482 -2.35 9.95 0.91
C TYR A 482 -2.00 9.75 -0.57
N ALA A 483 -2.49 8.68 -1.21
CA ALA A 483 -2.19 8.40 -2.61
C ALA A 483 -2.81 9.41 -3.59
N LEU A 484 -3.96 9.99 -3.24
CA LEU A 484 -4.62 11.04 -4.01
C LEU A 484 -3.89 12.38 -3.89
N ASP A 485 -3.31 12.69 -2.74
CA ASP A 485 -2.65 13.97 -2.45
C ASP A 485 -1.17 13.96 -2.83
N VAL A 486 -0.51 12.80 -2.74
CA VAL A 486 0.90 12.63 -3.03
C VAL A 486 1.09 11.55 -4.10
N PRO A 487 1.17 11.93 -5.40
CA PRO A 487 1.44 10.98 -6.47
C PRO A 487 2.70 10.16 -6.20
N TRP A 488 2.75 8.91 -6.68
CA TRP A 488 3.87 8.00 -6.42
C TRP A 488 5.25 8.62 -6.75
N TYR A 489 5.39 9.33 -7.85
CA TYR A 489 6.65 9.98 -8.23
C TYR A 489 6.96 11.27 -7.47
N ALA A 490 6.10 11.70 -6.56
CA ALA A 490 6.35 12.75 -5.56
C ALA A 490 6.48 12.20 -4.15
N SER A 491 6.16 10.93 -3.93
CA SER A 491 6.18 10.30 -2.61
C SER A 491 7.59 9.86 -2.23
N LEU A 492 8.18 10.50 -1.23
CA LEU A 492 9.49 10.10 -0.70
C LEU A 492 9.37 8.78 0.08
N PRO A 493 10.28 7.80 -0.11
CA PRO A 493 10.14 6.47 0.47
C PRO A 493 9.94 6.46 2.00
N ARG A 494 10.73 7.27 2.72
CA ARG A 494 10.63 7.32 4.19
C ARG A 494 9.33 7.96 4.67
N LEU A 495 8.82 8.92 3.90
CA LEU A 495 7.54 9.57 4.18
C LEU A 495 6.38 8.59 3.97
N GLU A 496 6.36 7.85 2.87
CA GLU A 496 5.37 6.80 2.62
C GLU A 496 5.36 5.78 3.75
N THR A 497 6.54 5.28 4.15
CA THR A 497 6.69 4.36 5.28
C THR A 497 6.12 4.94 6.57
N ARG A 498 6.40 6.22 6.87
CA ARG A 498 5.91 6.87 8.09
C ARG A 498 4.38 6.90 8.19
N PHE A 499 3.71 7.18 7.08
CA PHE A 499 2.26 7.16 7.03
C PHE A 499 1.71 5.73 7.03
N TYR A 500 2.34 4.84 6.27
CA TYR A 500 1.84 3.47 6.13
C TYR A 500 1.94 2.66 7.43
N ILE A 501 2.97 2.86 8.26
CA ILE A 501 3.06 2.26 9.60
C ILE A 501 1.82 2.62 10.46
N GLN A 502 1.25 3.82 10.28
CA GLN A 502 0.04 4.23 11.00
C GLN A 502 -1.24 3.66 10.39
N GLN A 503 -1.24 3.44 9.10
CA GLN A 503 -2.39 2.99 8.31
C GLN A 503 -2.53 1.46 8.29
N TYR A 504 -1.41 0.74 8.38
CA TYR A 504 -1.39 -0.72 8.35
C TYR A 504 -2.04 -1.30 9.60
N GLY A 505 -3.10 -2.09 9.41
CA GLY A 505 -3.88 -2.68 10.49
C GLY A 505 -3.25 -3.92 11.13
N GLY A 506 -2.31 -4.55 10.44
CA GLY A 506 -1.74 -5.82 10.91
C GLY A 506 -2.80 -6.90 10.97
N ARG A 507 -2.84 -7.65 12.07
CA ARG A 507 -3.85 -8.70 12.29
C ARG A 507 -5.28 -8.17 12.43
N ASP A 508 -5.47 -6.87 12.63
CA ASP A 508 -6.79 -6.26 12.76
C ASP A 508 -7.45 -6.01 11.39
N ASP A 509 -6.70 -6.10 10.29
CA ASP A 509 -7.25 -6.12 8.93
C ASP A 509 -7.91 -7.47 8.66
N VAL A 510 -9.19 -7.44 8.32
CA VAL A 510 -10.01 -8.63 8.09
C VAL A 510 -10.67 -8.55 6.73
N TRP A 511 -10.54 -9.61 5.98
CA TRP A 511 -11.10 -9.73 4.64
C TRP A 511 -12.52 -10.27 4.69
N ILE A 512 -13.34 -9.87 3.71
CA ILE A 512 -14.74 -10.23 3.60
C ILE A 512 -14.93 -11.07 2.34
N GLY A 513 -15.16 -12.36 2.53
CA GLY A 513 -15.58 -13.30 1.50
C GLY A 513 -17.04 -13.74 1.73
N LYS A 514 -17.33 -15.02 1.58
CA LYS A 514 -18.58 -15.60 2.06
C LYS A 514 -18.69 -15.61 3.58
N THR A 515 -17.56 -15.51 4.24
CA THR A 515 -17.37 -15.28 5.67
C THR A 515 -16.21 -14.32 5.88
N LEU A 516 -16.02 -13.82 7.08
CA LEU A 516 -14.81 -13.10 7.46
C LEU A 516 -13.63 -14.06 7.49
N TYR A 517 -12.46 -13.56 6.98
CA TYR A 517 -11.25 -14.35 7.01
C TYR A 517 -10.01 -13.47 7.17
N ARG A 518 -8.92 -14.10 7.62
CA ARG A 518 -7.61 -13.47 7.75
C ARG A 518 -6.59 -14.21 6.90
N MET A 519 -5.60 -13.49 6.44
CA MET A 519 -4.43 -14.03 5.74
C MET A 519 -3.17 -13.74 6.56
N PRO A 520 -2.75 -14.69 7.41
CA PRO A 520 -1.71 -14.45 8.42
C PRO A 520 -0.35 -14.03 7.84
N TYR A 521 -0.03 -14.44 6.60
CA TYR A 521 1.20 -14.05 5.94
C TYR A 521 1.12 -12.68 5.26
N VAL A 522 -0.08 -12.17 4.98
CA VAL A 522 -0.29 -10.86 4.38
C VAL A 522 -0.42 -9.77 5.45
N ASN A 523 -1.31 -10.01 6.43
CA ASN A 523 -1.63 -9.04 7.47
C ASN A 523 -1.36 -9.63 8.86
N ASN A 524 -0.26 -9.19 9.48
CA ASN A 524 0.17 -9.62 10.81
C ASN A 524 0.91 -8.51 11.55
N ASN A 525 1.00 -8.64 12.87
CA ASN A 525 1.67 -7.64 13.70
C ASN A 525 3.20 -7.75 13.66
N LEU A 526 3.75 -8.91 13.26
CA LEU A 526 5.19 -9.10 13.17
C LEU A 526 5.85 -8.14 12.16
N TYR A 527 5.19 -7.91 11.01
CA TYR A 527 5.64 -6.92 10.02
C TYR A 527 5.62 -5.51 10.60
N LEU A 528 4.55 -5.16 11.32
CA LEU A 528 4.39 -3.86 11.94
C LEU A 528 5.44 -3.61 13.03
N ASP A 529 5.70 -4.61 13.88
CA ASP A 529 6.68 -4.53 14.95
C ASP A 529 8.10 -4.36 14.40
N LEU A 530 8.47 -5.15 13.38
CA LEU A 530 9.75 -4.96 12.69
C LEU A 530 9.86 -3.56 12.05
N ALA A 531 8.80 -3.11 11.38
CA ALA A 531 8.78 -1.80 10.74
C ALA A 531 8.94 -0.65 11.74
N LYS A 532 8.30 -0.73 12.90
CA LYS A 532 8.44 0.26 13.99
C LYS A 532 9.85 0.27 14.58
N LEU A 533 10.39 -0.92 14.88
CA LEU A 533 11.76 -1.05 15.40
C LEU A 533 12.79 -0.49 14.41
N ASP A 534 12.67 -0.87 13.14
CA ASP A 534 13.55 -0.40 12.08
C ASP A 534 13.41 1.11 11.84
N TYR A 535 12.16 1.60 11.84
CA TYR A 535 11.90 3.03 11.68
C TYR A 535 12.60 3.85 12.75
N ASN A 536 12.41 3.49 14.03
CA ASN A 536 12.99 4.20 15.14
C ASN A 536 14.52 4.08 15.17
N ASN A 537 15.09 2.93 14.80
CA ASN A 537 16.53 2.74 14.68
C ASN A 537 17.14 3.65 13.60
N CYS A 538 16.56 3.67 12.40
CA CYS A 538 17.00 4.59 11.34
C CYS A 538 16.88 6.06 11.77
N GLN A 539 15.79 6.43 12.45
CA GLN A 539 15.57 7.80 12.93
C GLN A 539 16.62 8.23 13.95
N ALA A 540 16.99 7.35 14.87
CA ALA A 540 18.07 7.63 15.85
C ALA A 540 19.40 7.94 15.15
N LEU A 541 19.77 7.15 14.12
CA LEU A 541 20.95 7.42 13.31
C LEU A 541 20.85 8.73 12.52
N HIS A 542 19.70 9.04 11.97
CA HIS A 542 19.46 10.32 11.28
C HIS A 542 19.61 11.53 12.23
N LEU A 543 19.27 11.41 13.49
CA LEU A 543 19.49 12.48 14.49
C LEU A 543 20.98 12.68 14.79
N ILE A 544 21.76 11.60 14.87
CA ILE A 544 23.23 11.69 15.02
C ILE A 544 23.87 12.35 13.80
N GLU A 545 23.42 11.98 12.60
CA GLU A 545 23.88 12.62 11.35
C GLU A 545 23.51 14.10 11.31
N TRP A 546 22.30 14.45 11.75
CA TRP A 546 21.85 15.83 11.83
C TRP A 546 22.74 16.68 12.76
N ASP A 547 23.09 16.16 13.93
CA ASP A 547 24.04 16.83 14.84
C ASP A 547 25.42 17.03 14.17
N SER A 548 25.92 16.04 13.44
CA SER A 548 27.16 16.14 12.67
C SER A 548 27.10 17.21 11.56
N ILE A 549 25.98 17.32 10.86
CA ILE A 549 25.77 18.35 9.82
C ILE A 549 25.67 19.75 10.43
N GLN A 550 25.04 19.90 11.60
CA GLN A 550 25.01 21.18 12.31
C GLN A 550 26.41 21.63 12.75
N LYS A 551 27.26 20.71 13.23
CA LYS A 551 28.67 21.00 13.55
C LYS A 551 29.45 21.45 12.31
N TRP A 552 29.29 20.70 11.19
CA TRP A 552 29.90 21.09 9.90
C TRP A 552 29.45 22.50 9.46
N TYR A 553 28.16 22.82 9.56
CA TYR A 553 27.61 24.14 9.23
C TYR A 553 28.23 25.26 10.05
N ALA A 554 28.34 25.06 11.38
CA ALA A 554 28.92 26.02 12.30
C ALA A 554 30.42 26.21 12.09
N GLU A 555 31.18 25.11 11.92
CA GLU A 555 32.64 25.15 11.66
C GLU A 555 32.95 25.85 10.34
N CYS A 556 32.16 25.61 9.31
CA CYS A 556 32.31 26.24 7.99
C CYS A 556 31.76 27.69 7.96
N LYS A 557 31.07 28.14 9.02
CA LYS A 557 30.45 29.48 9.10
C LYS A 557 29.54 29.79 7.92
N LEU A 558 28.75 28.82 7.47
CA LEU A 558 27.93 28.93 6.25
C LEU A 558 26.86 30.01 6.37
N GLU A 559 26.44 30.36 7.58
CA GLU A 559 25.54 31.49 7.86
C GLU A 559 26.11 32.84 7.31
N ASN A 560 27.42 33.03 7.41
CA ASN A 560 28.07 34.24 6.89
C ASN A 560 27.99 34.36 5.35
N TYR A 561 27.70 33.29 4.66
CA TYR A 561 27.50 33.24 3.20
C TYR A 561 26.01 33.17 2.80
N GLY A 562 25.10 33.34 3.78
CA GLY A 562 23.64 33.44 3.55
C GLY A 562 22.86 32.13 3.58
N LEU A 563 23.46 31.01 4.01
CA LEU A 563 22.72 29.75 4.23
C LEU A 563 21.99 29.81 5.58
N SER A 564 20.66 29.64 5.56
CA SER A 564 19.87 29.55 6.78
C SER A 564 19.91 28.12 7.38
N THR A 565 19.78 28.02 8.69
CA THR A 565 19.63 26.72 9.38
C THR A 565 18.40 25.95 8.88
N ARG A 566 17.34 26.68 8.49
CA ARG A 566 16.13 26.07 7.91
C ARG A 566 16.42 25.41 6.56
N SER A 567 17.16 26.08 5.67
CA SER A 567 17.57 25.51 4.38
C SER A 567 18.44 24.27 4.56
N LEU A 568 19.36 24.31 5.53
CA LEU A 568 20.18 23.15 5.89
C LEU A 568 19.31 21.95 6.36
N LEU A 569 18.34 22.20 7.24
CA LEU A 569 17.43 21.17 7.71
C LEU A 569 16.57 20.58 6.59
N MET A 570 16.09 21.44 5.69
CA MET A 570 15.34 21.01 4.50
C MET A 570 16.18 20.11 3.59
N ALA A 571 17.43 20.49 3.31
CA ALA A 571 18.34 19.70 2.49
C ALA A 571 18.57 18.32 3.12
N TYR A 572 18.78 18.27 4.43
CA TYR A 572 18.95 17.01 5.15
C TYR A 572 17.66 16.16 5.20
N PHE A 573 16.51 16.79 5.48
CA PHE A 573 15.21 16.10 5.48
C PHE A 573 14.92 15.43 4.13
N VAL A 574 15.14 16.12 3.02
CA VAL A 574 14.93 15.58 1.67
C VAL A 574 15.86 14.40 1.42
N ALA A 575 17.13 14.51 1.77
CA ALA A 575 18.11 13.43 1.64
C ALA A 575 17.72 12.20 2.49
N ALA A 576 17.41 12.39 3.78
CA ALA A 576 17.02 11.32 4.71
C ALA A 576 15.67 10.67 4.35
N SER A 577 14.74 11.43 3.77
CA SER A 577 13.47 10.90 3.30
C SER A 577 13.56 10.12 1.99
N SER A 578 14.57 10.42 1.18
CA SER A 578 14.85 9.75 -0.11
C SER A 578 15.71 8.51 0.05
N ILE A 579 16.72 8.56 0.92
CA ILE A 579 17.66 7.48 1.23
C ILE A 579 17.69 7.33 2.76
N PHE A 580 17.02 6.32 3.30
CA PHE A 580 16.84 6.21 4.74
C PHE A 580 17.64 5.08 5.40
N GLU A 581 18.19 4.17 4.63
CA GLU A 581 18.87 2.98 5.10
C GLU A 581 20.15 3.36 5.87
N PRO A 582 20.40 2.77 7.06
CA PRO A 582 21.56 3.07 7.90
C PRO A 582 22.91 3.00 7.16
N GLU A 583 23.08 2.01 6.33
CA GLU A 583 24.30 1.75 5.56
C GLU A 583 24.60 2.81 4.48
N ARG A 584 23.63 3.66 4.15
CA ARG A 584 23.73 4.68 3.10
C ARG A 584 23.96 6.10 3.65
N ALA A 585 24.56 6.22 4.81
CA ALA A 585 24.85 7.50 5.46
C ALA A 585 25.72 8.43 4.59
N ASN A 586 26.75 7.92 3.92
CA ASN A 586 27.62 8.71 3.06
C ASN A 586 26.87 9.39 1.92
N GLU A 587 25.90 8.70 1.31
CA GLU A 587 25.06 9.22 0.25
C GLU A 587 24.14 10.35 0.76
N ARG A 588 23.54 10.17 1.93
CA ARG A 588 22.69 11.20 2.56
C ARG A 588 23.49 12.44 2.90
N LEU A 589 24.67 12.28 3.50
CA LEU A 589 25.55 13.40 3.88
C LEU A 589 26.07 14.13 2.64
N ALA A 590 26.46 13.41 1.59
CA ALA A 590 26.86 13.99 0.32
C ALA A 590 25.73 14.81 -0.32
N TRP A 591 24.50 14.24 -0.34
CA TRP A 591 23.32 14.95 -0.84
C TRP A 591 23.09 16.27 -0.09
N ALA A 592 22.94 16.18 1.24
CA ALA A 592 22.60 17.33 2.07
C ALA A 592 23.68 18.43 2.00
N LYS A 593 24.97 18.06 2.09
CA LYS A 593 26.09 18.99 2.00
C LYS A 593 26.19 19.63 0.62
N THR A 594 26.00 18.85 -0.46
CA THR A 594 26.03 19.37 -1.85
C THR A 594 24.90 20.38 -2.08
N THR A 595 23.65 20.05 -1.70
CA THR A 595 22.51 20.97 -1.80
C THR A 595 22.78 22.25 -1.03
N SER A 596 23.30 22.14 0.21
CA SER A 596 23.61 23.29 1.05
C SER A 596 24.71 24.18 0.47
N LEU A 597 25.76 23.60 -0.12
CA LEU A 597 26.86 24.35 -0.77
C LEU A 597 26.38 25.05 -2.05
N ILE A 598 25.55 24.43 -2.88
CA ILE A 598 24.92 25.05 -4.04
C ILE A 598 24.12 26.29 -3.62
N GLU A 599 23.27 26.18 -2.59
CA GLU A 599 22.47 27.28 -2.05
C GLU A 599 23.37 28.38 -1.46
N THR A 600 24.45 28.00 -0.77
CA THR A 600 25.43 28.93 -0.21
C THR A 600 26.13 29.75 -1.31
N ILE A 601 26.58 29.09 -2.38
CA ILE A 601 27.19 29.75 -3.53
C ILE A 601 26.19 30.71 -4.21
N GLY A 602 24.93 30.24 -4.39
CA GLY A 602 23.85 31.06 -4.94
C GLY A 602 23.55 32.31 -4.11
N SER A 603 23.48 32.15 -2.78
CA SER A 603 23.23 33.27 -1.87
C SER A 603 24.39 34.26 -1.84
N HIS A 604 25.63 33.74 -1.77
CA HIS A 604 26.83 34.59 -1.72
C HIS A 604 27.04 35.41 -3.01
N PHE A 605 26.71 34.83 -4.17
CA PHE A 605 26.89 35.50 -5.47
C PHE A 605 25.60 36.07 -6.07
N ARG A 606 24.53 36.21 -5.26
CA ARG A 606 23.24 36.76 -5.75
C ARG A 606 23.38 38.09 -6.49
N GLU A 607 24.22 38.97 -5.98
CA GLU A 607 24.54 40.28 -6.60
C GLU A 607 25.93 40.30 -7.24
N GLY A 608 26.58 39.15 -7.37
CA GLY A 608 27.93 39.00 -7.89
C GLY A 608 28.04 39.20 -9.39
N THR A 609 29.12 39.86 -9.83
CA THR A 609 29.41 40.05 -11.25
C THR A 609 29.92 38.76 -11.90
N SER A 610 29.89 38.73 -13.24
CA SER A 610 30.45 37.61 -14.03
C SER A 610 31.96 37.43 -13.76
N GLU A 611 32.70 38.53 -13.55
CA GLU A 611 34.14 38.52 -13.24
C GLU A 611 34.38 37.84 -11.86
N GLN A 612 33.56 38.15 -10.86
CA GLN A 612 33.69 37.54 -9.54
C GLN A 612 33.43 36.04 -9.59
N ARG A 613 32.42 35.60 -10.35
CA ARG A 613 32.16 34.16 -10.57
C ARG A 613 33.32 33.47 -11.29
N LYS A 614 33.88 34.09 -12.33
CA LYS A 614 35.05 33.56 -13.04
C LYS A 614 36.27 33.46 -12.11
N ALA A 615 36.51 34.47 -11.28
CA ALA A 615 37.61 34.45 -10.31
C ALA A 615 37.46 33.32 -9.31
N PHE A 616 36.24 33.09 -8.80
CA PHE A 616 35.91 31.97 -7.88
C PHE A 616 36.21 30.61 -8.52
N VAL A 617 35.74 30.39 -9.76
CA VAL A 617 35.98 29.13 -10.47
C VAL A 617 37.47 28.93 -10.78
N HIS A 618 38.15 29.96 -11.16
CA HIS A 618 39.61 29.93 -11.41
C HIS A 618 40.38 29.57 -10.13
N GLU A 619 40.03 30.18 -8.99
CA GLU A 619 40.63 29.87 -7.70
C GLU A 619 40.36 28.42 -7.27
N PHE A 620 39.14 27.91 -7.46
CA PHE A 620 38.81 26.50 -7.21
C PHE A 620 39.70 25.56 -8.04
N LYS A 621 39.98 25.88 -9.29
CA LYS A 621 40.83 25.06 -10.18
C LYS A 621 42.28 25.00 -9.76
N ILE A 622 42.84 26.11 -9.28
CA ILE A 622 44.26 26.21 -8.94
C ILE A 622 44.56 25.64 -7.55
N ARG A 623 43.65 25.83 -6.57
CA ARG A 623 43.86 25.33 -5.20
C ARG A 623 43.88 23.83 -5.16
N LYS A 624 44.99 23.30 -4.55
CA LYS A 624 45.05 21.85 -4.23
C LYS A 624 44.23 21.54 -2.95
N MET A 625 43.65 20.38 -2.88
CA MET A 625 43.06 19.84 -1.65
C MET A 625 44.21 19.66 -0.64
N ASN A 626 44.44 20.62 0.26
CA ASN A 626 45.53 20.57 1.23
C ASN A 626 45.00 20.64 2.66
N THR A 627 45.27 19.61 3.42
CA THR A 627 44.73 19.37 4.78
C THR A 627 45.34 20.26 5.87
N ASN A 628 46.40 21.01 5.62
CA ASN A 628 47.22 21.63 6.66
C ASN A 628 47.02 23.14 6.87
N LYS A 629 46.13 23.81 6.18
CA LYS A 629 45.81 25.23 6.43
C LYS A 629 44.31 25.43 6.56
N LYS A 630 43.84 25.77 7.77
CA LYS A 630 42.51 26.33 8.00
C LYS A 630 42.41 27.68 7.31
N GLY A 631 42.15 27.72 6.01
CA GLY A 631 41.83 28.91 5.25
C GLY A 631 40.42 29.37 5.60
N GLN A 632 40.21 30.67 5.66
CA GLN A 632 38.87 31.25 5.85
C GLN A 632 38.35 31.64 4.44
N GLY A 633 37.40 30.84 3.91
CA GLY A 633 36.76 31.18 2.63
C GLY A 633 35.86 30.07 2.11
N LEU A 634 34.90 30.44 1.25
CA LEU A 634 33.91 29.48 0.71
C LEU A 634 34.55 28.38 -0.15
N ILE A 635 35.64 28.69 -0.88
CA ILE A 635 36.42 27.70 -1.65
C ILE A 635 37.08 26.68 -0.74
N GLU A 636 37.67 27.13 0.36
CA GLU A 636 38.27 26.20 1.35
C GLU A 636 37.24 25.29 1.97
N THR A 637 36.08 25.84 2.31
CA THR A 637 34.92 25.05 2.79
C THR A 637 34.53 23.98 1.78
N LEU A 638 34.39 24.35 0.51
CA LEU A 638 34.04 23.40 -0.55
C LEU A 638 35.10 22.29 -0.66
N LEU A 639 36.38 22.65 -0.80
CA LEU A 639 37.46 21.67 -0.94
C LEU A 639 37.62 20.76 0.27
N THR A 640 37.47 21.30 1.49
CA THR A 640 37.52 20.50 2.74
C THR A 640 36.32 19.53 2.81
N THR A 641 35.14 19.98 2.43
CA THR A 641 33.95 19.12 2.40
C THR A 641 34.14 17.96 1.42
N LEU A 642 34.65 18.23 0.21
CA LEU A 642 34.93 17.18 -0.78
C LEU A 642 35.99 16.20 -0.30
N HIS A 643 37.00 16.68 0.40
CA HIS A 643 38.03 15.83 0.99
C HIS A 643 37.44 14.93 2.09
N CYS A 644 36.60 15.46 3.00
CA CYS A 644 35.95 14.65 4.02
C CYS A 644 35.03 13.56 3.39
N LEU A 645 34.21 13.94 2.38
CA LEU A 645 33.37 12.97 1.69
C LEU A 645 34.19 11.86 1.00
N SER A 646 35.37 12.21 0.45
CA SER A 646 36.28 11.21 -0.13
C SER A 646 36.89 10.28 0.93
N LEU A 647 37.24 10.81 2.10
CA LEU A 647 37.74 9.97 3.20
C LEU A 647 36.66 9.01 3.71
N ASP A 648 35.42 9.50 3.88
CA ASP A 648 34.29 8.67 4.28
C ASP A 648 34.04 7.53 3.27
N ALA A 649 34.08 7.82 1.98
CA ALA A 649 33.96 6.82 0.94
C ALA A 649 35.15 5.84 0.87
N MET A 650 36.38 6.32 1.11
CA MET A 650 37.56 5.46 1.21
C MET A 650 37.41 4.46 2.36
N VAL A 651 36.87 4.91 3.50
CA VAL A 651 36.62 4.02 4.65
C VAL A 651 35.52 3.00 4.34
N ALA A 652 34.43 3.42 3.66
CA ALA A 652 33.28 2.56 3.39
C ALA A 652 33.53 1.58 2.23
N HIS A 653 34.21 2.01 1.15
CA HIS A 653 34.29 1.29 -0.11
C HIS A 653 35.73 1.01 -0.57
N GLY A 654 36.74 1.49 0.14
CA GLY A 654 38.16 1.32 -0.24
C GLY A 654 38.60 2.08 -1.49
N GLN A 655 37.83 3.07 -1.93
CA GLN A 655 38.04 3.83 -3.17
C GLN A 655 38.30 5.30 -2.89
N ASP A 656 39.39 5.86 -3.47
CA ASP A 656 39.64 7.31 -3.46
C ASP A 656 38.81 7.99 -4.55
N ILE A 657 37.80 8.73 -4.13
CA ILE A 657 36.92 9.48 -5.03
C ILE A 657 37.22 10.98 -5.05
N SER A 658 38.35 11.45 -4.49
CA SER A 658 38.71 12.85 -4.40
C SER A 658 38.71 13.54 -5.78
N HIS A 659 39.31 12.89 -6.78
CA HIS A 659 39.39 13.43 -8.13
C HIS A 659 38.00 13.43 -8.83
N PRO A 660 37.21 12.35 -8.86
CA PRO A 660 35.87 12.36 -9.41
C PRO A 660 34.94 13.41 -8.76
N LEU A 661 34.91 13.52 -7.45
CA LEU A 661 34.10 14.54 -6.75
C LEU A 661 34.46 15.95 -7.18
N ARG A 662 35.76 16.22 -7.29
CA ARG A 662 36.26 17.51 -7.74
C ARG A 662 35.87 17.80 -9.20
N GLN A 663 35.98 16.81 -10.10
CA GLN A 663 35.59 16.96 -11.50
C GLN A 663 34.08 17.28 -11.63
N ALA A 664 33.20 16.59 -10.86
CA ALA A 664 31.78 16.86 -10.87
C ALA A 664 31.48 18.33 -10.49
N TRP A 665 32.11 18.82 -9.42
CA TRP A 665 31.98 20.22 -9.01
C TRP A 665 32.56 21.21 -10.00
N GLU A 666 33.74 20.93 -10.59
CA GLU A 666 34.35 21.75 -11.61
C GLU A 666 33.44 21.91 -12.84
N LYS A 667 32.87 20.81 -13.31
CA LYS A 667 31.92 20.80 -14.43
C LYS A 667 30.69 21.65 -14.14
N TRP A 668 30.10 21.56 -12.93
CA TRP A 668 28.98 22.39 -12.54
C TRP A 668 29.36 23.87 -12.40
N LEU A 669 30.47 24.16 -11.73
CA LEU A 669 30.97 25.54 -11.55
C LEU A 669 31.25 26.23 -12.88
N LEU A 670 31.77 25.52 -13.88
CA LEU A 670 32.02 26.06 -15.23
C LEU A 670 30.72 26.49 -15.92
N LYS A 671 29.66 25.67 -15.80
CA LYS A 671 28.34 25.99 -16.33
C LYS A 671 27.72 27.19 -15.58
N TRP A 672 27.82 27.17 -14.24
CA TRP A 672 27.28 28.21 -13.39
C TRP A 672 27.96 29.59 -13.66
N GLN A 673 29.29 29.66 -13.84
CA GLN A 673 29.97 30.95 -14.09
C GLN A 673 29.46 31.65 -15.34
N GLU A 674 29.02 30.90 -16.36
CA GLU A 674 28.54 31.47 -17.62
C GLU A 674 27.13 32.05 -17.47
N LYS A 675 26.25 31.36 -16.79
CA LYS A 675 24.81 31.67 -16.72
C LYS A 675 24.39 32.38 -15.43
N GLY A 676 25.14 32.20 -14.36
CA GLY A 676 24.85 32.77 -13.05
C GLY A 676 23.69 32.10 -12.27
N ASP A 677 23.03 31.10 -12.86
CA ASP A 677 21.95 30.37 -12.23
C ASP A 677 22.48 29.08 -11.55
N VAL A 678 22.40 29.04 -10.23
CA VAL A 678 22.89 27.91 -9.43
C VAL A 678 22.00 26.67 -9.55
N HIS A 679 20.74 26.84 -9.93
CA HIS A 679 19.80 25.72 -10.06
C HIS A 679 19.93 25.01 -11.41
N GLN A 680 20.67 25.59 -12.35
CA GLN A 680 20.90 24.92 -13.60
C GLN A 680 21.85 23.75 -13.43
N ASP A 681 21.41 22.56 -13.87
CA ASP A 681 22.15 21.30 -13.81
C ASP A 681 22.57 20.88 -12.37
N GLU A 682 21.91 21.41 -11.32
CA GLU A 682 22.15 21.00 -9.94
C GLU A 682 21.80 19.50 -9.74
N ALA A 683 20.78 18.99 -10.46
CA ALA A 683 20.38 17.60 -10.40
C ALA A 683 21.50 16.66 -10.92
N GLU A 684 22.23 17.07 -11.96
CA GLU A 684 23.37 16.31 -12.49
C GLU A 684 24.47 16.18 -11.43
N LEU A 685 24.82 17.30 -10.78
CA LEU A 685 25.82 17.30 -9.71
C LEU A 685 25.38 16.41 -8.54
N LEU A 686 24.12 16.50 -8.12
CA LEU A 686 23.59 15.64 -7.03
C LEU A 686 23.69 14.18 -7.37
N VAL A 687 23.26 13.75 -8.55
CA VAL A 687 23.35 12.35 -9.00
C VAL A 687 24.81 11.87 -9.01
N GLU A 688 25.73 12.67 -9.55
CA GLU A 688 27.16 12.31 -9.56
C GLU A 688 27.70 12.17 -8.15
N MET A 689 27.43 13.12 -7.25
CA MET A 689 27.90 13.09 -5.86
C MET A 689 27.37 11.87 -5.09
N ILE A 690 26.07 11.54 -5.23
CA ILE A 690 25.44 10.40 -4.57
C ILE A 690 26.02 9.09 -5.08
N ASN A 691 26.10 8.89 -6.38
CA ASN A 691 26.62 7.65 -6.97
C ASN A 691 28.10 7.43 -6.63
N GLN A 692 28.91 8.49 -6.64
CA GLN A 692 30.33 8.39 -6.27
C GLN A 692 30.52 8.01 -4.80
N THR A 693 29.74 8.62 -3.89
CA THR A 693 29.83 8.30 -2.46
C THR A 693 29.19 6.96 -2.10
N ALA A 694 28.34 6.41 -2.97
CA ALA A 694 27.84 5.03 -2.87
C ALA A 694 28.85 3.96 -3.35
N GLY A 695 30.03 4.36 -3.85
CA GLY A 695 30.97 3.43 -4.47
C GLY A 695 30.55 2.92 -5.86
N LEU A 696 29.52 3.55 -6.45
CA LEU A 696 28.97 3.20 -7.76
C LEU A 696 29.72 3.96 -8.87
N LEU A 697 31.04 3.82 -8.90
CA LEU A 697 31.85 4.33 -9.99
C LEU A 697 31.83 3.30 -11.14
N PRO A 698 31.51 3.71 -12.36
CA PRO A 698 31.66 2.82 -13.51
C PRO A 698 33.12 2.39 -13.62
N SER A 699 33.40 1.09 -13.52
CA SER A 699 34.76 0.51 -13.59
C SER A 699 35.47 0.81 -14.90
N ASP A 700 34.71 1.12 -15.96
CA ASP A 700 35.21 1.47 -17.26
C ASP A 700 34.73 2.87 -17.68
N GLY A 701 35.65 3.77 -18.02
CA GLY A 701 35.33 5.09 -18.57
C GLY A 701 34.42 5.08 -19.81
N LEU A 702 34.18 3.91 -20.40
CA LEU A 702 33.23 3.63 -21.48
C LEU A 702 31.76 3.76 -21.05
N LEU A 703 31.42 3.43 -19.78
CA LEU A 703 30.04 3.52 -19.27
C LEU A 703 29.57 4.96 -19.07
N LEU A 704 30.48 5.87 -18.72
CA LEU A 704 30.20 7.32 -18.62
C LEU A 704 29.88 7.96 -19.98
N SER A 705 30.34 7.33 -21.07
CA SER A 705 30.11 7.77 -22.46
C SER A 705 28.91 7.06 -23.09
N SER A 706 28.14 6.24 -22.34
CA SER A 706 27.00 5.53 -22.92
C SER A 706 25.86 6.50 -23.27
N PRO A 707 25.23 6.36 -24.44
CA PRO A 707 24.10 7.21 -24.83
C PRO A 707 22.94 7.18 -23.82
N GLU A 708 22.74 6.05 -23.13
CA GLU A 708 21.72 5.88 -22.10
C GLU A 708 22.00 6.75 -20.88
N HIS A 709 23.26 6.82 -20.43
CA HIS A 709 23.68 7.64 -19.30
C HIS A 709 23.51 9.14 -19.59
N GLU A 710 23.93 9.58 -20.78
CA GLU A 710 23.73 10.96 -21.22
C GLU A 710 22.23 11.32 -21.30
N GLN A 711 21.41 10.40 -21.80
CA GLN A 711 19.97 10.61 -21.89
C GLN A 711 19.30 10.67 -20.50
N LEU A 712 19.73 9.86 -19.53
CA LEU A 712 19.28 9.94 -18.14
C LEU A 712 19.59 11.30 -17.53
N PHE A 713 20.81 11.84 -17.69
CA PHE A 713 21.14 13.19 -17.24
C PHE A 713 20.27 14.25 -17.92
N LYS A 714 20.13 14.19 -19.23
CA LYS A 714 19.34 15.14 -19.99
C LYS A 714 17.89 15.21 -19.54
N ILE A 715 17.25 14.05 -19.37
CA ILE A 715 15.84 14.01 -18.95
C ILE A 715 15.69 14.43 -17.49
N THR A 716 16.58 14.01 -16.59
CA THR A 716 16.56 14.37 -15.17
C THR A 716 16.75 15.87 -14.99
N ASN A 717 17.75 16.48 -15.64
CA ASN A 717 17.94 17.92 -15.62
C ASN A 717 16.72 18.66 -16.18
N LYS A 718 16.12 18.18 -17.26
CA LYS A 718 14.91 18.79 -17.84
C LYS A 718 13.75 18.79 -16.86
N VAL A 719 13.48 17.65 -16.19
CA VAL A 719 12.43 17.52 -15.17
C VAL A 719 12.72 18.46 -14.00
N CYS A 720 13.92 18.40 -13.42
CA CYS A 720 14.27 19.18 -12.24
C CYS A 720 14.26 20.70 -12.51
N ASN A 721 14.75 21.14 -13.66
CA ASN A 721 14.72 22.55 -14.05
C ASN A 721 13.28 23.08 -14.22
N LYS A 722 12.38 22.31 -14.85
CA LYS A 722 10.97 22.66 -14.94
C LYS A 722 10.32 22.77 -13.55
N LEU A 723 10.60 21.81 -12.66
CA LEU A 723 10.09 21.81 -11.28
C LEU A 723 10.60 23.01 -10.46
N ARG A 724 11.85 23.40 -10.62
CA ARG A 724 12.40 24.63 -9.99
C ARG A 724 11.73 25.90 -10.51
N CYS A 725 11.53 25.99 -11.82
CA CYS A 725 10.80 27.13 -12.41
C CYS A 725 9.37 27.22 -11.84
N TYR A 726 8.69 26.09 -11.72
CA TYR A 726 7.37 26.00 -11.13
C TYR A 726 7.35 26.44 -9.66
N GLN A 727 8.28 25.94 -8.85
CA GLN A 727 8.43 26.32 -7.45
C GLN A 727 8.63 27.82 -7.27
N ASN A 728 9.50 28.43 -8.08
CA ASN A 728 9.79 29.88 -8.05
C ASN A 728 8.59 30.75 -8.48
N GLN A 729 7.72 30.24 -9.37
CA GLN A 729 6.51 30.94 -9.80
C GLN A 729 5.43 30.90 -8.73
N ASN A 730 5.22 29.76 -8.06
CA ASN A 730 4.22 29.60 -7.01
C ASN A 730 4.51 30.44 -5.75
N HIS A 731 5.78 30.71 -5.46
CA HIS A 731 6.14 31.65 -4.38
C HIS A 731 5.74 33.12 -4.69
N LYS A 732 5.44 33.44 -5.96
CA LYS A 732 5.03 34.79 -6.40
C LYS A 732 3.52 34.97 -6.56
N VAL A 733 2.74 33.89 -6.61
CA VAL A 733 1.27 33.94 -6.93
C VAL A 733 0.48 33.18 -5.88
N ASN A 734 0.15 33.84 -4.78
CA ASN A 734 -0.57 33.26 -3.64
C ASN A 734 -2.11 33.39 -3.72
N GLU A 735 -2.76 33.63 -4.87
CA GLU A 735 -4.20 33.94 -4.83
C GLU A 735 -5.15 33.15 -5.76
N ASN A 736 -4.72 32.27 -6.65
CA ASN A 736 -5.68 31.51 -7.45
C ASN A 736 -5.22 30.09 -7.78
N GLY A 737 -5.93 29.13 -7.21
CA GLY A 737 -5.92 27.68 -7.36
C GLY A 737 -5.58 27.01 -8.69
N SER A 738 -4.39 27.19 -9.21
CA SER A 738 -3.94 26.59 -10.49
C SER A 738 -2.89 25.48 -10.30
N TYR A 739 -2.99 24.68 -9.25
CA TYR A 739 -2.03 23.57 -9.00
C TYR A 739 -2.07 22.46 -10.07
N MET A 740 -3.20 22.22 -10.71
CA MET A 740 -3.34 21.09 -11.65
C MET A 740 -2.78 21.32 -13.06
N LYS A 741 -2.72 22.55 -13.55
CA LYS A 741 -2.33 22.79 -14.96
C LYS A 741 -0.85 22.63 -15.25
N THR A 742 0.01 22.90 -14.28
CA THR A 742 1.47 22.97 -14.53
C THR A 742 2.18 21.62 -14.36
N THR A 743 1.61 20.70 -13.58
CA THR A 743 2.15 19.34 -13.45
C THR A 743 1.93 18.53 -14.74
N GLN A 744 0.86 18.77 -15.49
CA GLN A 744 0.60 18.13 -16.78
C GLN A 744 1.71 18.35 -17.83
N GLU A 745 2.41 19.48 -17.76
CA GLU A 745 3.54 19.78 -18.67
C GLU A 745 4.84 19.04 -18.30
N ILE A 746 4.95 18.53 -17.07
CA ILE A 746 6.13 17.82 -16.56
C ILE A 746 5.94 16.31 -16.61
N GLU A 747 4.69 15.85 -16.56
CA GLU A 747 4.37 14.42 -16.52
C GLU A 747 4.97 13.60 -17.66
N PRO A 748 4.98 14.05 -18.95
CA PRO A 748 5.56 13.25 -20.03
C PRO A 748 7.06 12.98 -19.85
N GLU A 749 7.83 13.98 -19.39
CA GLU A 749 9.25 13.79 -19.13
C GLU A 749 9.47 12.90 -17.90
N MET A 750 8.62 13.03 -16.88
CA MET A 750 8.70 12.17 -15.70
C MET A 750 8.37 10.72 -16.05
N GLN A 751 7.36 10.47 -16.87
CA GLN A 751 7.03 9.14 -17.41
C GLN A 751 8.20 8.55 -18.22
N GLN A 752 8.86 9.38 -19.05
CA GLN A 752 10.03 8.95 -19.78
C GLN A 752 11.20 8.56 -18.85
N LEU A 753 11.44 9.34 -17.81
CA LEU A 753 12.46 9.02 -16.80
C LEU A 753 12.12 7.71 -16.09
N VAL A 754 10.87 7.54 -15.67
CA VAL A 754 10.37 6.31 -15.03
C VAL A 754 10.58 5.10 -15.96
N GLN A 755 10.25 5.23 -17.23
CA GLN A 755 10.48 4.18 -18.22
C GLN A 755 11.97 3.79 -18.30
N MET A 756 12.87 4.77 -18.43
CA MET A 756 14.32 4.52 -18.51
C MET A 756 14.89 3.87 -17.26
N VAL A 757 14.34 4.20 -16.08
CA VAL A 757 14.79 3.64 -14.81
C VAL A 757 14.25 2.22 -14.59
N LEU A 758 13.00 1.95 -14.94
CA LEU A 758 12.35 0.66 -14.68
C LEU A 758 12.60 -0.39 -15.75
N GLN A 759 12.75 0.01 -17.01
CA GLN A 759 13.04 -0.94 -18.07
C GLN A 759 14.48 -1.46 -18.00
N LYS A 760 14.63 -2.78 -18.07
CA LYS A 760 15.94 -3.40 -18.22
C LYS A 760 16.44 -3.13 -19.64
N PRO A 761 17.66 -2.60 -19.81
CA PRO A 761 18.25 -2.43 -21.13
C PRO A 761 18.48 -3.79 -21.80
N LEU A 762 18.33 -3.83 -23.10
CA LEU A 762 18.64 -5.03 -23.91
C LEU A 762 20.12 -5.42 -23.83
N ASP A 763 21.01 -4.44 -23.60
CA ASP A 763 22.46 -4.59 -23.56
C ASP A 763 23.09 -4.09 -22.22
N GLY A 764 22.52 -4.40 -21.10
CA GLY A 764 23.11 -4.43 -19.75
C GLY A 764 24.08 -3.31 -19.31
N ALA A 765 24.01 -2.09 -19.88
CA ALA A 765 25.08 -1.10 -19.74
C ALA A 765 25.11 -0.39 -18.39
N ILE A 766 23.99 -0.06 -17.78
CA ILE A 766 23.94 0.74 -16.53
C ILE A 766 23.27 -0.07 -15.41
N GLU A 767 23.93 -0.11 -14.26
CA GLU A 767 23.43 -0.78 -13.07
C GLU A 767 22.14 -0.12 -12.56
N SER A 768 21.18 -0.95 -12.12
CA SER A 768 19.88 -0.47 -11.65
C SER A 768 20.00 0.49 -10.45
N SER A 769 20.98 0.30 -9.59
CA SER A 769 21.30 1.18 -8.46
C SER A 769 21.63 2.59 -8.90
N ILE A 770 22.43 2.75 -9.98
CA ILE A 770 22.74 4.03 -10.59
C ILE A 770 21.48 4.69 -11.15
N LYS A 771 20.65 3.93 -11.90
CA LYS A 771 19.39 4.46 -12.47
C LYS A 771 18.42 4.94 -11.38
N GLN A 772 18.33 4.23 -10.26
CA GLN A 772 17.48 4.61 -9.14
C GLN A 772 17.88 5.96 -8.52
N THR A 773 19.15 6.33 -8.55
CA THR A 773 19.60 7.65 -8.05
C THR A 773 19.00 8.79 -8.88
N PHE A 774 18.94 8.67 -10.21
CA PHE A 774 18.30 9.66 -11.09
C PHE A 774 16.83 9.87 -10.72
N PHE A 775 16.11 8.77 -10.49
CA PHE A 775 14.72 8.83 -10.08
C PHE A 775 14.54 9.41 -8.68
N ALA A 776 15.39 9.04 -7.71
CA ALA A 776 15.34 9.56 -6.35
C ALA A 776 15.53 11.07 -6.32
N VAL A 777 16.50 11.61 -7.10
CA VAL A 777 16.72 13.06 -7.24
C VAL A 777 15.51 13.73 -7.88
N ALA A 778 15.01 13.25 -9.03
CA ALA A 778 13.85 13.85 -9.69
C ALA A 778 12.58 13.83 -8.79
N ARG A 779 12.35 12.74 -8.07
CA ARG A 779 11.28 12.59 -7.08
C ARG A 779 11.36 13.64 -5.99
N SER A 780 12.54 13.91 -5.45
CA SER A 780 12.76 14.90 -4.40
C SER A 780 12.44 16.33 -4.85
N PHE A 781 12.77 16.66 -6.10
CA PHE A 781 12.39 17.94 -6.71
C PHE A 781 10.89 18.05 -6.92
N TYR A 782 10.26 16.94 -7.37
CA TYR A 782 8.81 16.89 -7.54
C TYR A 782 8.08 17.09 -6.20
N TYR A 783 8.51 16.38 -5.16
CA TYR A 783 8.01 16.58 -3.81
C TYR A 783 8.12 18.04 -3.34
N SER A 784 9.31 18.63 -3.48
CA SER A 784 9.58 20.00 -3.02
C SER A 784 8.80 21.06 -3.80
N ALA A 785 8.50 20.80 -5.08
CA ALA A 785 7.77 21.73 -5.93
C ALA A 785 6.24 21.67 -5.75
N CYS A 786 5.71 20.48 -5.41
CA CYS A 786 4.27 20.22 -5.34
C CYS A 786 3.70 20.23 -3.92
N SER A 787 4.54 20.26 -2.88
CA SER A 787 4.10 20.32 -1.49
C SER A 787 4.15 21.76 -0.97
N ASP A 788 3.10 22.17 -0.26
CA ASP A 788 3.09 23.48 0.39
C ASP A 788 4.03 23.51 1.61
N PRO A 789 4.52 24.69 2.02
CA PRO A 789 5.47 24.83 3.13
C PRO A 789 4.95 24.28 4.48
N GLY A 790 3.64 24.35 4.73
CA GLY A 790 3.03 23.85 5.96
C GLY A 790 3.04 22.32 5.98
N THR A 791 2.63 21.70 4.88
CA THR A 791 2.71 20.25 4.68
C THR A 791 4.14 19.74 4.81
N ILE A 792 5.12 20.41 4.18
CA ILE A 792 6.53 20.03 4.29
C ILE A 792 7.01 20.09 5.74
N ASN A 793 6.66 21.13 6.51
CA ASN A 793 7.03 21.22 7.92
C ASN A 793 6.43 20.07 8.75
N GLY A 794 5.16 19.73 8.53
CA GLY A 794 4.52 18.59 9.17
C GLY A 794 5.20 17.27 8.83
N HIS A 795 5.55 17.06 7.56
CA HIS A 795 6.27 15.87 7.11
C HIS A 795 7.68 15.77 7.71
N LEU A 796 8.41 16.88 7.74
CA LEU A 796 9.73 16.96 8.33
C LEU A 796 9.70 16.58 9.82
N THR A 797 8.77 17.15 10.58
CA THR A 797 8.59 16.83 12.01
C THR A 797 8.30 15.34 12.20
N LYS A 798 7.36 14.79 11.43
CA LYS A 798 6.99 13.37 11.51
C LYS A 798 8.15 12.41 11.17
N VAL A 799 8.93 12.75 10.15
CA VAL A 799 10.00 11.86 9.68
C VAL A 799 11.24 11.93 10.57
N LEU A 800 11.69 13.12 10.95
CA LEU A 800 12.95 13.28 11.66
C LEU A 800 12.82 13.23 13.17
N PHE A 801 11.69 13.67 13.74
CA PHE A 801 11.60 13.91 15.19
C PHE A 801 10.49 13.14 15.91
N GLU A 802 9.43 12.69 15.24
CA GLU A 802 8.38 11.89 15.89
C GLU A 802 8.69 10.39 15.81
N ARG A 803 8.86 9.73 16.97
CA ARG A 803 8.99 8.27 17.04
C ARG A 803 7.67 7.58 16.68
N VAL A 804 7.73 6.35 16.21
CA VAL A 804 6.59 5.45 16.01
C VAL A 804 6.45 4.49 17.19
N PHE A 805 5.23 4.38 17.73
CA PHE A 805 4.90 3.54 18.88
C PHE A 805 3.92 2.42 18.50
#